data_86047333221b02489f856e3d02d144ee
#
_entry.id   86047333221b02489f856e3d02d144ee
#
_cell.length_a   1.000
_cell.length_b   1.000
_cell.length_c   1.000
_cell.angle_alpha   90.00
_cell.angle_beta   90.00
_cell.angle_gamma   90.00
#
_symmetry.space_group_name_H-M   'P 1'
#
loop_
_entity.id
_entity.type
_entity.pdbx_description
1 polymer ?
#
loop_
_entity_poly.entity_id
_entity_poly.type
_entity_poly.pdbx_seq_one_letter_code
_entity_poly.pdbx_strand_id
1 'polypeptide(L)'
;MHEFRAHQLNHFDLPGRIQRLGELAYNLWWTWTPSAEALFSRIDSTAWDQSGHNPILFLRGVENDRLQAAAQNLDYVDLYDRLCSAFGSYLKAGDTWFKRNYPDFENQPIAYFSSEFGLHETLPMYAGGLGILAGDHLKESSDLGIPLVAMGFIYTHGYFSQHISEDGWQDSHRFSLKFEDLPVMPLLDENGEPMTVSVELPGRILHARLWEIHVGRVPLYLLDSNVDSNNEADRALTARLYSADMDLRIAQEMLLGIGGVRALRMLGYNPVVWHMNEGHSAFLGLEQARELVQAGQSLDAAYEKVKAHSIFTTHTPVPAGNDEFPLWLVDRYFSNFWSELGLDQEGFIDLAGREHPNGQPTFSMPVLALRFSGQANGVSELHGKVARKMWSFLWPEIKEEDIKISYITNGVHTSTWLARRMGSLYTKYLGKEWRDHLDNQAMWERVLEIPDEELWRVRRHLKRKMVAFIRERARRQWIHHGVHPVQVIASGVMLDPYALTIGFARRFATYKRANLILRDLDRLIDLLNRPTRPVQIIFAGKAHPSDEPGKMLIQEVYRAVKKAENGGRLAFLEDYDIHLARYMVQGVDVWLNTPRRPMEASGTSGQKAALNGAINFSVLDGWWREGYNGSNGWAIGEDRDYDNPDLQDQADAESLYDSLENQIIPLYYQERSSDGLPGEWIGRMKESMRTISPRYNMHRMVKDYVERLYLPALNSKPILHEFKPVSPELLR
;
A
#
# COMPACT_ATOMS: atom_id res chain seq x y z
N MET A 1 23.64 -5.99 -25.00
CA MET A 1 22.63 -5.22 -24.28
C MET A 1 21.96 -4.32 -25.30
N HIS A 2 20.66 -4.49 -25.51
CA HIS A 2 19.92 -3.52 -26.32
C HIS A 2 19.93 -2.19 -25.55
N GLU A 3 20.40 -1.12 -26.17
CA GLU A 3 20.25 0.22 -25.58
C GLU A 3 18.78 0.61 -25.69
N PHE A 4 18.06 0.59 -24.56
CA PHE A 4 16.73 1.19 -24.44
C PHE A 4 16.84 2.52 -23.71
N ARG A 5 15.90 3.41 -23.99
CA ARG A 5 15.83 4.72 -23.30
C ARG A 5 14.40 4.99 -22.83
N ALA A 6 14.28 5.32 -21.55
CA ALA A 6 13.06 5.94 -21.04
C ALA A 6 12.93 7.35 -21.64
N HIS A 7 11.81 7.63 -22.27
CA HIS A 7 11.55 8.88 -22.96
C HIS A 7 10.51 9.72 -22.23
N GLN A 8 10.89 10.96 -21.86
CA GLN A 8 9.92 11.89 -21.28
C GLN A 8 8.92 12.35 -22.35
N LEU A 9 7.64 12.11 -22.10
CA LEU A 9 6.56 12.49 -23.04
C LEU A 9 6.37 14.01 -23.18
N ASN A 10 6.82 14.77 -22.17
CA ASN A 10 6.65 16.22 -22.13
C ASN A 10 8.00 16.94 -22.17
N HIS A 11 8.11 17.93 -23.05
CA HIS A 11 9.14 18.93 -23.02
C HIS A 11 8.54 20.21 -22.41
N PHE A 12 9.11 20.63 -21.27
CA PHE A 12 8.66 21.83 -20.57
C PHE A 12 9.50 23.04 -21.02
N ASP A 13 8.83 24.15 -21.36
CA ASP A 13 9.50 25.40 -21.64
C ASP A 13 9.89 26.08 -20.31
N LEU A 14 10.99 25.65 -19.74
CA LEU A 14 11.48 26.11 -18.44
C LEU A 14 12.64 27.11 -18.59
N PRO A 15 12.67 28.18 -17.79
CA PRO A 15 13.84 29.04 -17.69
C PRO A 15 15.09 28.21 -17.41
N GLY A 16 16.20 28.49 -18.14
CA GLY A 16 17.45 27.69 -18.01
C GLY A 16 17.94 27.55 -16.58
N ARG A 17 17.66 28.55 -15.71
CA ARG A 17 18.07 28.54 -14.29
C ARG A 17 17.38 27.46 -13.46
N ILE A 18 16.17 27.01 -13.86
CA ILE A 18 15.35 26.01 -13.16
C ILE A 18 14.99 24.81 -14.02
N GLN A 19 15.79 24.55 -15.06
CA GLN A 19 15.53 23.54 -16.07
C GLN A 19 15.36 22.11 -15.52
N ARG A 20 16.05 21.75 -14.41
CA ARG A 20 15.96 20.42 -13.79
C ARG A 20 14.65 20.13 -13.08
N LEU A 21 13.68 21.08 -13.03
CA LEU A 21 12.34 20.80 -12.54
C LEU A 21 11.66 19.69 -13.37
N GLY A 22 11.93 19.62 -14.68
CA GLY A 22 11.44 18.54 -15.54
C GLY A 22 11.96 17.16 -15.12
N GLU A 23 13.25 17.05 -14.80
CA GLU A 23 13.86 15.83 -14.27
C GLU A 23 13.23 15.41 -12.93
N LEU A 24 13.07 16.36 -12.01
CA LEU A 24 12.46 16.12 -10.71
C LEU A 24 10.99 15.70 -10.83
N ALA A 25 10.25 16.26 -11.79
CA ALA A 25 8.84 15.92 -12.01
C ALA A 25 8.63 14.44 -12.39
N TYR A 26 9.58 13.84 -13.08
CA TYR A 26 9.53 12.43 -13.48
C TYR A 26 10.16 11.45 -12.49
N ASN A 27 10.73 11.91 -11.37
CA ASN A 27 11.24 11.03 -10.31
C ASN A 27 10.46 11.27 -9.01
N LEU A 28 9.82 10.24 -8.50
CA LEU A 28 8.96 10.34 -7.31
C LEU A 28 9.69 10.65 -6.00
N TRP A 29 11.04 10.76 -6.00
CA TRP A 29 11.83 11.13 -4.83
C TRP A 29 11.31 12.40 -4.14
N TRP A 30 10.80 13.37 -4.87
CA TRP A 30 10.24 14.60 -4.31
C TRP A 30 9.02 14.36 -3.41
N THR A 31 8.27 13.26 -3.62
CA THR A 31 7.01 12.97 -2.89
C THR A 31 7.24 12.65 -1.41
N TRP A 32 8.44 12.20 -1.05
CA TRP A 32 8.80 11.89 0.34
C TRP A 32 9.97 12.71 0.88
N THR A 33 10.55 13.57 0.05
CA THR A 33 11.66 14.44 0.49
C THR A 33 11.12 15.71 1.13
N PRO A 34 11.51 16.01 2.39
CA PRO A 34 11.02 17.21 3.07
C PRO A 34 11.27 18.48 2.26
N SER A 35 10.22 19.27 2.08
CA SER A 35 10.23 20.54 1.35
C SER A 35 10.38 20.45 -0.19
N ALA A 36 10.53 19.26 -0.79
CA ALA A 36 10.66 19.16 -2.25
C ALA A 36 9.35 19.54 -2.99
N GLU A 37 8.19 19.26 -2.42
CA GLU A 37 6.90 19.75 -2.92
C GLU A 37 6.88 21.28 -3.09
N ALA A 38 7.62 22.02 -2.26
CA ALA A 38 7.72 23.47 -2.34
C ALA A 38 8.39 23.98 -3.63
N LEU A 39 9.07 23.10 -4.39
CA LEU A 39 9.59 23.45 -5.72
C LEU A 39 8.47 23.78 -6.71
N PHE A 40 7.31 23.16 -6.54
CA PHE A 40 6.14 23.39 -7.39
C PHE A 40 5.19 24.41 -6.73
N SER A 41 4.80 24.19 -5.50
CA SER A 41 3.80 25.01 -4.80
C SER A 41 4.22 26.46 -4.56
N ARG A 42 5.52 26.80 -4.51
CA ARG A 42 6.03 28.17 -4.37
C ARG A 42 6.04 28.96 -5.67
N ILE A 43 5.98 28.31 -6.83
CA ILE A 43 5.86 28.97 -8.11
C ILE A 43 4.46 29.55 -8.24
N ASP A 44 3.44 28.70 -8.02
CA ASP A 44 2.03 29.09 -7.94
C ASP A 44 1.24 28.03 -7.14
N SER A 45 0.84 28.41 -5.92
CA SER A 45 0.13 27.47 -5.03
C SER A 45 -1.28 27.13 -5.53
N THR A 46 -1.93 28.10 -6.20
CA THR A 46 -3.29 27.89 -6.75
C THR A 46 -3.24 26.92 -7.93
N ALA A 47 -2.32 27.12 -8.87
CA ALA A 47 -2.13 26.23 -10.00
C ALA A 47 -1.68 24.83 -9.54
N TRP A 48 -0.84 24.74 -8.49
CA TRP A 48 -0.44 23.50 -7.87
C TRP A 48 -1.62 22.69 -7.29
N ASP A 49 -2.49 23.37 -6.53
CA ASP A 49 -3.71 22.74 -5.98
C ASP A 49 -4.69 22.33 -7.10
N GLN A 50 -4.82 23.15 -8.15
CA GLN A 50 -5.68 22.86 -9.31
C GLN A 50 -5.17 21.68 -10.15
N SER A 51 -3.85 21.49 -10.22
CA SER A 51 -3.25 20.32 -10.90
C SER A 51 -3.41 19.00 -10.12
N GLY A 52 -4.03 19.02 -8.93
CA GLY A 52 -4.12 17.86 -8.04
C GLY A 52 -2.76 17.40 -7.54
N HIS A 53 -1.82 18.32 -7.35
CA HIS A 53 -0.42 18.05 -6.93
C HIS A 53 0.35 17.21 -7.95
N ASN A 54 -0.04 17.28 -9.21
CA ASN A 54 0.62 16.60 -10.31
C ASN A 54 1.67 17.51 -10.94
N PRO A 55 2.98 17.22 -10.82
CA PRO A 55 4.02 18.10 -11.33
C PRO A 55 4.05 18.19 -12.86
N ILE A 56 3.60 17.14 -13.56
CA ILE A 56 3.53 17.14 -15.03
C ILE A 56 2.45 18.11 -15.51
N LEU A 57 1.23 17.96 -14.97
CA LEU A 57 0.13 18.87 -15.29
C LEU A 57 0.43 20.31 -14.85
N PHE A 58 1.05 20.48 -13.68
CA PHE A 58 1.47 21.77 -13.19
C PHE A 58 2.44 22.48 -14.14
N LEU A 59 3.54 21.81 -14.53
CA LEU A 59 4.56 22.41 -15.39
C LEU A 59 4.06 22.68 -16.82
N ARG A 60 3.06 21.95 -17.30
CA ARG A 60 2.39 22.21 -18.58
C ARG A 60 1.41 23.37 -18.53
N GLY A 61 0.78 23.60 -17.39
CA GLY A 61 -0.32 24.58 -17.25
C GLY A 61 0.05 25.87 -16.54
N VAL A 62 1.18 25.95 -15.82
CA VAL A 62 1.59 27.16 -15.12
C VAL A 62 2.02 28.25 -16.09
N GLU A 63 1.63 29.50 -15.81
CA GLU A 63 1.99 30.64 -16.63
C GLU A 63 3.52 30.87 -16.66
N ASN A 64 4.06 31.15 -17.86
CA ASN A 64 5.50 31.36 -18.04
C ASN A 64 6.04 32.53 -17.18
N ASP A 65 5.25 33.61 -17.00
CA ASP A 65 5.65 34.71 -16.14
C ASP A 65 5.90 34.29 -14.68
N ARG A 66 5.16 33.28 -14.18
CA ARG A 66 5.38 32.69 -12.84
C ARG A 66 6.71 31.91 -12.78
N LEU A 67 7.00 31.16 -13.84
CA LEU A 67 8.28 30.45 -13.96
C LEU A 67 9.47 31.42 -14.04
N GLN A 68 9.35 32.49 -14.82
CA GLN A 68 10.38 33.53 -14.92
C GLN A 68 10.60 34.26 -13.60
N ALA A 69 9.49 34.62 -12.91
CA ALA A 69 9.56 35.23 -11.59
C ALA A 69 10.24 34.32 -10.55
N ALA A 70 9.92 33.01 -10.56
CA ALA A 70 10.57 32.04 -9.69
C ALA A 70 12.08 31.92 -9.99
N ALA A 71 12.45 31.86 -11.27
CA ALA A 71 13.85 31.78 -11.70
C ALA A 71 14.70 33.01 -11.30
N GLN A 72 14.06 34.15 -11.05
CA GLN A 72 14.69 35.40 -10.59
C GLN A 72 14.63 35.58 -9.07
N ASN A 73 13.80 34.82 -8.35
CA ASN A 73 13.65 34.90 -6.91
C ASN A 73 14.78 34.18 -6.20
N LEU A 74 15.65 34.91 -5.48
CA LEU A 74 16.84 34.36 -4.82
C LEU A 74 16.50 33.28 -3.79
N ASP A 75 15.43 33.45 -3.01
CA ASP A 75 15.03 32.46 -1.99
C ASP A 75 14.50 31.16 -2.61
N TYR A 76 13.83 31.27 -3.76
CA TYR A 76 13.37 30.13 -4.51
C TYR A 76 14.55 29.39 -5.17
N VAL A 77 15.44 30.14 -5.79
CA VAL A 77 16.64 29.60 -6.46
C VAL A 77 17.56 28.89 -5.46
N ASP A 78 17.74 29.45 -4.27
CA ASP A 78 18.51 28.79 -3.20
C ASP A 78 17.84 27.47 -2.74
N LEU A 79 16.52 27.46 -2.59
CA LEU A 79 15.79 26.20 -2.31
C LEU A 79 15.96 25.19 -3.44
N TYR A 80 15.83 25.62 -4.68
CA TYR A 80 15.97 24.80 -5.87
C TYR A 80 17.37 24.18 -5.97
N ASP A 81 18.43 24.97 -5.79
CA ASP A 81 19.81 24.51 -5.86
C ASP A 81 20.11 23.46 -4.78
N ARG A 82 19.68 23.71 -3.55
CA ARG A 82 19.84 22.74 -2.45
C ARG A 82 19.14 21.42 -2.75
N LEU A 83 17.90 21.46 -3.25
CA LEU A 83 17.13 20.25 -3.54
C LEU A 83 17.65 19.51 -4.77
N CYS A 84 18.06 20.21 -5.83
CA CYS A 84 18.72 19.59 -6.98
C CYS A 84 20.06 18.93 -6.61
N SER A 85 20.83 19.59 -5.72
CA SER A 85 22.08 19.01 -5.20
C SER A 85 21.81 17.80 -4.33
N ALA A 86 20.80 17.84 -3.44
CA ALA A 86 20.39 16.73 -2.60
C ALA A 86 19.92 15.54 -3.46
N PHE A 87 19.11 15.78 -4.49
CA PHE A 87 18.65 14.77 -5.43
C PHE A 87 19.82 14.10 -6.18
N GLY A 88 20.73 14.92 -6.72
CA GLY A 88 21.93 14.38 -7.41
C GLY A 88 22.82 13.57 -6.48
N SER A 89 23.01 14.01 -5.23
CA SER A 89 23.75 13.28 -4.20
C SER A 89 23.04 11.99 -3.81
N TYR A 90 21.72 12.05 -3.66
CA TYR A 90 20.88 10.89 -3.35
C TYR A 90 21.06 9.80 -4.44
N LEU A 91 20.89 10.13 -5.70
CA LEU A 91 21.01 9.15 -6.80
C LEU A 91 22.42 8.54 -6.92
N LYS A 92 23.47 9.33 -6.61
CA LYS A 92 24.88 8.93 -6.76
C LYS A 92 25.50 8.34 -5.49
N ALA A 93 24.76 8.29 -4.39
CA ALA A 93 25.32 7.81 -3.12
C ALA A 93 25.89 6.40 -3.26
N GLY A 94 27.18 6.28 -2.99
CA GLY A 94 27.91 5.01 -2.99
C GLY A 94 27.98 4.35 -1.61
N ASP A 95 27.46 5.01 -0.58
CA ASP A 95 27.52 4.60 0.83
C ASP A 95 26.16 4.33 1.46
N THR A 96 25.21 3.82 0.67
CA THR A 96 23.89 3.39 1.18
C THR A 96 24.03 2.25 2.20
N TRP A 97 22.98 2.05 3.02
CA TRP A 97 22.98 0.97 4.01
C TRP A 97 23.31 -0.39 3.38
N PHE A 98 22.69 -0.72 2.25
CA PHE A 98 22.90 -2.01 1.60
C PHE A 98 24.34 -2.16 1.11
N LYS A 99 24.88 -1.17 0.43
CA LYS A 99 26.26 -1.21 -0.08
C LYS A 99 27.31 -1.31 1.03
N ARG A 100 27.08 -0.62 2.17
CA ARG A 100 28.00 -0.71 3.32
C ARG A 100 28.01 -2.09 3.97
N ASN A 101 26.84 -2.73 4.07
CA ASN A 101 26.71 -3.98 4.80
C ASN A 101 26.89 -5.21 3.90
N TYR A 102 26.53 -5.11 2.61
CA TYR A 102 26.50 -6.23 1.67
C TYR A 102 27.09 -5.86 0.31
N PRO A 103 28.35 -5.41 0.24
CA PRO A 103 28.98 -4.93 -1.01
C PRO A 103 29.06 -6.01 -2.11
N ASP A 104 29.19 -7.28 -1.73
CA ASP A 104 29.28 -8.41 -2.69
C ASP A 104 27.98 -8.64 -3.48
N PHE A 105 26.85 -8.09 -3.01
CA PHE A 105 25.53 -8.26 -3.61
C PHE A 105 24.99 -7.00 -4.32
N GLU A 106 25.76 -5.90 -4.36
CA GLU A 106 25.30 -4.62 -4.91
C GLU A 106 24.86 -4.69 -6.39
N ASN A 107 25.45 -5.62 -7.14
CA ASN A 107 25.17 -5.83 -8.57
C ASN A 107 24.28 -7.06 -8.84
N GLN A 108 23.63 -7.61 -7.81
CA GLN A 108 22.73 -8.75 -7.93
C GLN A 108 21.28 -8.30 -7.82
N PRO A 109 20.59 -8.08 -8.95
CA PRO A 109 19.24 -7.52 -8.92
C PRO A 109 18.25 -8.43 -8.21
N ILE A 110 17.34 -7.81 -7.45
CA ILE A 110 16.19 -8.43 -6.81
C ILE A 110 14.94 -7.98 -7.56
N ALA A 111 14.20 -8.88 -8.17
CA ALA A 111 12.95 -8.58 -8.86
C ALA A 111 11.76 -8.65 -7.89
N TYR A 112 10.94 -7.60 -7.85
CA TYR A 112 9.75 -7.49 -7.00
C TYR A 112 8.50 -7.35 -7.85
N PHE A 113 7.60 -8.31 -7.77
CA PHE A 113 6.38 -8.39 -8.58
C PHE A 113 5.14 -8.09 -7.76
N SER A 114 4.31 -7.16 -8.23
CA SER A 114 3.01 -6.85 -7.63
C SER A 114 2.05 -6.31 -8.68
N SER A 115 0.76 -6.64 -8.56
CA SER A 115 -0.27 -6.11 -9.46
C SER A 115 -0.64 -4.65 -9.16
N GLU A 116 -0.28 -4.11 -8.00
CA GLU A 116 -0.64 -2.75 -7.59
C GLU A 116 0.50 -2.04 -6.83
N PHE A 117 0.66 -0.73 -7.09
CA PHE A 117 1.63 0.13 -6.42
C PHE A 117 1.00 1.47 -6.04
N GLY A 118 0.85 1.72 -4.74
CA GLY A 118 0.34 2.98 -4.18
C GLY A 118 1.47 3.95 -3.86
N LEU A 119 1.87 4.75 -4.84
CA LEU A 119 3.05 5.62 -4.76
C LEU A 119 2.71 7.07 -4.41
N HIS A 120 1.74 7.65 -5.09
CA HIS A 120 1.30 9.03 -4.94
C HIS A 120 -0.13 9.18 -5.45
N GLU A 121 -0.85 10.24 -5.03
CA GLU A 121 -2.23 10.51 -5.46
C GLU A 121 -2.36 10.71 -6.98
N THR A 122 -1.32 11.15 -7.65
CA THR A 122 -1.30 11.30 -9.12
C THR A 122 -1.23 9.99 -9.88
N LEU A 123 -0.95 8.87 -9.20
CA LEU A 123 -0.79 7.54 -9.76
C LEU A 123 -1.81 6.57 -9.12
N PRO A 124 -3.08 6.61 -9.55
CA PRO A 124 -4.15 5.80 -8.95
C PRO A 124 -4.11 4.33 -9.43
N MET A 125 -2.95 3.68 -9.27
CA MET A 125 -2.67 2.30 -9.69
C MET A 125 -2.73 1.31 -8.51
N TYR A 126 -3.57 1.57 -7.52
CA TYR A 126 -3.74 0.73 -6.34
C TYR A 126 -5.19 0.74 -5.86
N ALA A 127 -5.63 -0.35 -5.23
CA ALA A 127 -6.96 -0.48 -4.66
C ALA A 127 -6.96 -0.42 -3.14
N GLY A 128 -5.91 -0.87 -2.49
CA GLY A 128 -5.91 -1.02 -1.04
C GLY A 128 -4.54 -1.05 -0.38
N GLY A 129 -4.49 -1.73 0.77
CA GLY A 129 -3.30 -1.80 1.61
C GLY A 129 -2.12 -2.48 0.97
N LEU A 130 -2.35 -3.46 0.09
CA LEU A 130 -1.31 -4.19 -0.63
C LEU A 130 -0.48 -3.24 -1.51
N GLY A 131 -1.15 -2.42 -2.32
CA GLY A 131 -0.47 -1.45 -3.19
C GLY A 131 0.26 -0.37 -2.41
N ILE A 132 -0.32 0.14 -1.33
CA ILE A 132 0.35 1.10 -0.45
C ILE A 132 1.62 0.50 0.18
N LEU A 133 1.57 -0.76 0.61
CA LEU A 133 2.73 -1.47 1.13
C LEU A 133 3.81 -1.64 0.05
N ALA A 134 3.44 -2.07 -1.16
CA ALA A 134 4.36 -2.22 -2.28
C ALA A 134 5.02 -0.88 -2.63
N GLY A 135 4.26 0.21 -2.69
CA GLY A 135 4.80 1.56 -2.91
C GLY A 135 5.78 2.00 -1.82
N ASP A 136 5.43 1.80 -0.55
CA ASP A 136 6.30 2.10 0.60
C ASP A 136 7.58 1.24 0.57
N HIS A 137 7.46 -0.05 0.15
CA HIS A 137 8.60 -0.97 -0.01
C HIS A 137 9.60 -0.46 -1.06
N LEU A 138 9.12 0.01 -2.22
CA LEU A 138 9.99 0.56 -3.26
C LEU A 138 10.71 1.83 -2.79
N LYS A 139 10.01 2.73 -2.11
CA LYS A 139 10.59 3.97 -1.56
C LYS A 139 11.70 3.68 -0.56
N GLU A 140 11.46 2.79 0.38
CA GLU A 140 12.46 2.43 1.38
C GLU A 140 13.62 1.63 0.78
N SER A 141 13.35 0.74 -0.19
CA SER A 141 14.41 0.05 -0.94
C SER A 141 15.31 1.04 -1.66
N SER A 142 14.72 2.11 -2.20
CA SER A 142 15.47 3.22 -2.77
C SER A 142 16.31 3.94 -1.73
N ASP A 143 15.77 4.25 -0.55
CA ASP A 143 16.50 4.96 0.51
C ASP A 143 17.64 4.10 1.06
N LEU A 144 17.43 2.81 1.25
CA LEU A 144 18.45 1.85 1.70
C LEU A 144 19.47 1.46 0.61
N GLY A 145 19.19 1.76 -0.66
CA GLY A 145 20.06 1.45 -1.79
C GLY A 145 20.09 -0.04 -2.18
N ILE A 146 18.97 -0.74 -2.00
CA ILE A 146 18.83 -2.14 -2.40
C ILE A 146 18.76 -2.22 -3.93
N PRO A 147 19.45 -3.15 -4.58
CA PRO A 147 19.42 -3.32 -6.03
C PRO A 147 18.10 -3.95 -6.49
N LEU A 148 16.99 -3.27 -6.24
CA LEU A 148 15.64 -3.75 -6.51
C LEU A 148 15.16 -3.22 -7.86
N VAL A 149 14.51 -4.09 -8.65
CA VAL A 149 13.75 -3.77 -9.85
C VAL A 149 12.32 -4.26 -9.66
N ALA A 150 11.35 -3.41 -9.94
CA ALA A 150 9.95 -3.77 -9.73
C ALA A 150 9.21 -3.95 -11.06
N MET A 151 8.20 -4.84 -11.04
CA MET A 151 7.35 -5.18 -12.18
C MET A 151 5.88 -5.15 -11.78
N GLY A 152 5.03 -4.52 -12.60
CA GLY A 152 3.59 -4.43 -12.38
C GLY A 152 2.83 -4.01 -13.63
N PHE A 153 1.65 -3.44 -13.44
CA PHE A 153 0.80 -2.95 -14.50
C PHE A 153 0.63 -1.43 -14.43
N ILE A 154 0.48 -0.80 -15.59
CA ILE A 154 -0.16 0.50 -15.68
C ILE A 154 -1.59 0.32 -16.16
N TYR A 155 -2.53 0.91 -15.43
CA TYR A 155 -3.95 0.78 -15.72
C TYR A 155 -4.45 2.01 -16.48
N THR A 156 -5.14 1.77 -17.63
CA THR A 156 -5.73 2.84 -18.43
C THR A 156 -6.84 3.57 -17.67
N HIS A 157 -7.50 2.87 -16.75
CA HIS A 157 -8.50 3.47 -15.86
C HIS A 157 -7.96 3.44 -14.44
N GLY A 158 -7.98 4.58 -13.76
CA GLY A 158 -7.74 4.65 -12.32
C GLY A 158 -8.69 3.76 -11.55
N TYR A 159 -8.39 3.47 -10.28
CA TYR A 159 -9.21 2.54 -9.50
C TYR A 159 -10.70 2.87 -9.59
N PHE A 160 -11.16 3.97 -9.12
CA PHE A 160 -12.41 4.68 -9.44
C PHE A 160 -12.57 5.91 -8.55
N SER A 161 -13.39 6.88 -8.99
CA SER A 161 -13.89 7.96 -8.15
C SER A 161 -15.21 7.55 -7.51
N GLN A 162 -15.31 7.73 -6.20
CA GLN A 162 -16.51 7.40 -5.43
C GLN A 162 -17.43 8.60 -5.35
N HIS A 163 -18.70 8.38 -5.65
CA HIS A 163 -19.80 9.31 -5.35
C HIS A 163 -20.81 8.61 -4.44
N ILE A 164 -21.31 9.32 -3.44
CA ILE A 164 -22.36 8.80 -2.55
C ILE A 164 -23.67 9.51 -2.89
N SER A 165 -24.65 8.71 -3.28
CA SER A 165 -26.02 9.18 -3.59
C SER A 165 -26.74 9.71 -2.34
N GLU A 166 -27.87 10.35 -2.52
CA GLU A 166 -28.65 10.93 -1.43
C GLU A 166 -29.11 9.92 -0.38
N ASP A 167 -29.32 8.67 -0.77
CA ASP A 167 -29.70 7.55 0.09
C ASP A 167 -28.50 6.82 0.69
N GLY A 168 -27.27 7.24 0.37
CA GLY A 168 -26.01 6.71 0.91
C GLY A 168 -25.40 5.59 0.08
N TRP A 169 -25.91 5.31 -1.14
CA TRP A 169 -25.33 4.27 -1.98
C TRP A 169 -24.06 4.73 -2.67
N GLN A 170 -23.04 3.87 -2.73
CA GLN A 170 -21.81 4.15 -3.45
C GLN A 170 -21.97 3.91 -4.95
N ASP A 171 -21.85 4.96 -5.73
CA ASP A 171 -21.63 4.92 -7.17
C ASP A 171 -20.14 4.99 -7.49
N SER A 172 -19.72 4.25 -8.50
CA SER A 172 -18.32 4.15 -8.91
C SER A 172 -18.13 4.74 -10.30
N HIS A 173 -17.56 5.93 -10.38
CA HIS A 173 -17.28 6.60 -11.63
C HIS A 173 -15.87 6.28 -12.11
N ARG A 174 -15.76 5.89 -13.35
CA ARG A 174 -14.48 5.58 -13.98
C ARG A 174 -13.96 6.79 -14.72
N PHE A 175 -12.66 6.96 -14.70
CA PHE A 175 -11.97 7.98 -15.46
C PHE A 175 -10.77 7.34 -16.19
N SER A 176 -10.54 7.76 -17.42
CA SER A 176 -9.38 7.32 -18.18
C SER A 176 -8.19 8.18 -17.86
N LEU A 177 -7.06 7.54 -17.62
CA LEU A 177 -5.78 8.19 -17.41
C LEU A 177 -5.14 8.52 -18.75
N LYS A 178 -4.61 9.72 -18.87
CA LYS A 178 -3.74 10.12 -19.96
C LYS A 178 -2.30 9.98 -19.49
N PHE A 179 -1.56 9.06 -20.06
CA PHE A 179 -0.20 8.77 -19.61
C PHE A 179 0.76 9.96 -19.80
N GLU A 180 0.48 10.83 -20.76
CA GLU A 180 1.17 12.12 -20.91
C GLU A 180 0.98 13.08 -19.74
N ASP A 181 -0.06 12.88 -18.92
CA ASP A 181 -0.32 13.67 -17.73
C ASP A 181 0.32 13.07 -16.47
N LEU A 182 1.01 11.93 -16.59
CA LEU A 182 1.57 11.19 -15.48
C LEU A 182 3.11 11.19 -15.51
N PRO A 183 3.78 11.03 -14.37
CA PRO A 183 5.24 10.88 -14.33
C PRO A 183 5.68 9.47 -14.75
N VAL A 184 5.24 9.05 -15.94
CA VAL A 184 5.56 7.75 -16.52
C VAL A 184 6.24 7.96 -17.89
N MET A 185 7.15 7.09 -18.25
CA MET A 185 7.95 7.20 -19.47
C MET A 185 7.84 5.91 -20.28
N PRO A 186 7.49 5.97 -21.58
CA PRO A 186 7.57 4.80 -22.44
C PRO A 186 9.02 4.37 -22.61
N LEU A 187 9.25 3.08 -22.69
CA LEU A 187 10.54 2.54 -23.07
C LEU A 187 10.58 2.37 -24.58
N LEU A 188 11.59 2.94 -25.19
CA LEU A 188 11.81 2.90 -26.64
C LEU A 188 13.08 2.10 -26.95
N ASP A 189 13.05 1.37 -28.05
CA ASP A 189 14.21 0.69 -28.61
C ASP A 189 15.16 1.67 -29.34
N GLU A 190 16.21 1.13 -29.98
CA GLU A 190 17.22 1.90 -30.71
C GLU A 190 16.62 2.67 -31.91
N ASN A 191 15.47 2.22 -32.42
CA ASN A 191 14.78 2.84 -33.57
C ASN A 191 13.74 3.88 -33.12
N GLY A 192 13.52 4.02 -31.81
CA GLY A 192 12.50 4.91 -31.22
C GLY A 192 11.11 4.28 -31.17
N GLU A 193 10.99 2.96 -31.42
CA GLU A 193 9.72 2.24 -31.31
C GLU A 193 9.47 1.74 -29.87
N PRO A 194 8.20 1.67 -29.44
CA PRO A 194 7.87 1.16 -28.11
C PRO A 194 8.32 -0.28 -27.91
N MET A 195 9.07 -0.54 -26.85
CA MET A 195 9.45 -1.89 -26.45
C MET A 195 8.21 -2.68 -26.04
N THR A 196 8.04 -3.87 -26.62
CA THR A 196 6.89 -4.76 -26.39
C THR A 196 7.33 -6.16 -26.03
N VAL A 197 6.63 -6.75 -25.04
CA VAL A 197 6.76 -8.17 -24.69
C VAL A 197 5.51 -8.92 -25.13
N SER A 198 5.65 -10.21 -25.38
CA SER A 198 4.55 -11.06 -25.86
C SER A 198 4.35 -12.28 -24.97
N VAL A 199 3.05 -12.67 -24.81
CA VAL A 199 2.63 -13.87 -24.09
C VAL A 199 1.61 -14.62 -24.95
N GLU A 200 1.79 -15.94 -25.06
CA GLU A 200 0.89 -16.81 -25.79
C GLU A 200 -0.40 -17.02 -24.97
N LEU A 201 -1.54 -16.68 -25.57
CA LEU A 201 -2.88 -16.97 -25.06
C LEU A 201 -3.60 -17.94 -26.00
N PRO A 202 -4.73 -18.55 -25.60
CA PRO A 202 -5.47 -19.49 -26.45
C PRO A 202 -5.78 -18.92 -27.83
N GLY A 203 -5.13 -19.47 -28.85
CA GLY A 203 -5.34 -19.12 -30.26
C GLY A 203 -4.83 -17.74 -30.70
N ARG A 204 -4.07 -17.03 -29.86
CA ARG A 204 -3.54 -15.68 -30.15
C ARG A 204 -2.30 -15.34 -29.36
N ILE A 205 -1.62 -14.27 -29.76
CA ILE A 205 -0.49 -13.69 -29.02
C ILE A 205 -0.95 -12.36 -28.42
N LEU A 206 -0.76 -12.21 -27.12
CA LEU A 206 -0.95 -10.96 -26.39
C LEU A 206 0.35 -10.16 -26.40
N HIS A 207 0.28 -8.90 -26.74
CA HIS A 207 1.40 -7.97 -26.70
C HIS A 207 1.19 -6.93 -25.59
N ALA A 208 2.26 -6.54 -24.90
CA ALA A 208 2.23 -5.44 -23.95
C ALA A 208 3.46 -4.57 -24.10
N ARG A 209 3.26 -3.26 -24.20
CA ARG A 209 4.36 -2.29 -24.19
C ARG A 209 4.80 -1.99 -22.77
N LEU A 210 6.02 -1.48 -22.65
CA LEU A 210 6.67 -1.21 -21.37
C LEU A 210 6.71 0.28 -21.07
N TRP A 211 6.41 0.59 -19.82
CA TRP A 211 6.54 1.91 -19.23
C TRP A 211 7.47 1.86 -18.01
N GLU A 212 8.09 2.99 -17.68
CA GLU A 212 8.95 3.13 -16.51
C GLU A 212 8.51 4.28 -15.62
N ILE A 213 8.58 4.06 -14.30
CA ILE A 213 8.48 5.08 -13.25
C ILE A 213 9.76 5.04 -12.43
N HIS A 214 10.36 6.20 -12.17
CA HIS A 214 11.48 6.30 -11.25
C HIS A 214 10.98 6.52 -9.81
N VAL A 215 11.15 5.50 -8.96
CA VAL A 215 10.91 5.60 -7.52
C VAL A 215 12.24 5.84 -6.81
N GLY A 216 12.75 7.07 -6.91
CA GLY A 216 14.13 7.37 -6.50
C GLY A 216 15.15 6.63 -7.36
N ARG A 217 15.86 5.66 -6.77
CA ARG A 217 16.84 4.78 -7.42
C ARG A 217 16.21 3.52 -8.01
N VAL A 218 15.00 3.14 -7.56
CA VAL A 218 14.33 1.90 -7.97
C VAL A 218 13.53 2.14 -9.24
N PRO A 219 13.83 1.45 -10.35
CA PRO A 219 12.97 1.46 -11.53
C PRO A 219 11.76 0.56 -11.29
N LEU A 220 10.59 1.06 -11.61
CA LEU A 220 9.35 0.31 -11.67
C LEU A 220 8.92 0.21 -13.13
N TYR A 221 8.93 -1.01 -13.66
CA TYR A 221 8.47 -1.31 -15.00
C TYR A 221 7.02 -1.75 -15.01
N LEU A 222 6.24 -1.25 -15.94
CA LEU A 222 4.80 -1.44 -16.00
C LEU A 222 4.38 -1.95 -17.38
N LEU A 223 3.56 -2.99 -17.37
CA LEU A 223 3.00 -3.63 -18.56
C LEU A 223 1.68 -2.97 -18.97
N ASP A 224 1.52 -2.68 -20.27
CA ASP A 224 0.33 -2.07 -20.85
C ASP A 224 -0.07 -2.83 -22.12
N SER A 225 -1.19 -3.55 -22.05
CA SER A 225 -1.72 -4.30 -23.19
C SER A 225 -2.47 -3.44 -24.23
N ASN A 226 -2.66 -2.14 -23.97
CA ASN A 226 -3.33 -1.25 -24.92
C ASN A 226 -2.44 -0.86 -26.09
N VAL A 227 -2.17 -1.83 -26.97
CA VAL A 227 -1.37 -1.68 -28.19
C VAL A 227 -2.18 -2.08 -29.41
N ASP A 228 -1.89 -1.47 -30.57
CA ASP A 228 -2.68 -1.66 -31.80
C ASP A 228 -2.58 -3.06 -32.40
N SER A 229 -1.54 -3.81 -32.08
CA SER A 229 -1.38 -5.22 -32.48
C SER A 229 -2.36 -6.18 -31.78
N ASN A 230 -2.99 -5.75 -30.68
CA ASN A 230 -3.95 -6.53 -29.94
C ASN A 230 -5.39 -6.27 -30.43
N ASN A 231 -6.26 -7.29 -30.32
CA ASN A 231 -7.69 -7.11 -30.47
C ASN A 231 -8.27 -6.26 -29.32
N GLU A 232 -9.52 -5.82 -29.43
CA GLU A 232 -10.17 -4.93 -28.46
C GLU A 232 -10.21 -5.51 -27.04
N ALA A 233 -10.50 -6.82 -26.89
CA ALA A 233 -10.55 -7.49 -25.59
C ALA A 233 -9.17 -7.54 -24.93
N ASP A 234 -8.14 -7.86 -25.68
CA ASP A 234 -6.75 -7.91 -25.19
C ASP A 234 -6.21 -6.51 -24.88
N ARG A 235 -6.58 -5.49 -25.66
CA ARG A 235 -6.27 -4.08 -25.34
C ARG A 235 -6.86 -3.64 -24.01
N ALA A 236 -8.01 -4.19 -23.62
CA ALA A 236 -8.67 -3.89 -22.35
C ALA A 236 -8.12 -4.72 -21.17
N LEU A 237 -7.18 -5.64 -21.38
CA LEU A 237 -6.68 -6.53 -20.33
C LEU A 237 -6.08 -5.77 -19.15
N THR A 238 -5.25 -4.77 -19.42
CA THR A 238 -4.66 -3.89 -18.39
C THR A 238 -5.48 -2.61 -18.18
N ALA A 239 -6.76 -2.60 -18.56
CA ALA A 239 -7.60 -1.42 -18.34
C ALA A 239 -7.91 -1.22 -16.85
N ARG A 240 -7.99 -2.28 -16.05
CA ARG A 240 -8.47 -2.24 -14.67
C ARG A 240 -7.74 -3.21 -13.75
N LEU A 241 -7.52 -2.74 -12.53
CA LEU A 241 -7.08 -3.56 -11.42
C LEU A 241 -8.25 -4.43 -10.90
N TYR A 242 -8.00 -5.71 -10.66
CA TYR A 242 -8.92 -6.69 -10.06
C TYR A 242 -10.26 -6.85 -10.79
N SER A 243 -10.23 -7.57 -11.93
CA SER A 243 -11.45 -8.00 -12.60
C SER A 243 -12.10 -9.17 -11.85
N ALA A 244 -13.44 -9.20 -11.85
CA ALA A 244 -14.21 -10.35 -11.40
C ALA A 244 -14.33 -11.45 -12.48
N ASP A 245 -13.95 -11.16 -13.72
CA ASP A 245 -13.93 -12.10 -14.84
C ASP A 245 -12.69 -12.99 -14.74
N MET A 246 -12.89 -14.30 -14.62
CA MET A 246 -11.80 -15.26 -14.44
C MET A 246 -10.93 -15.43 -15.70
N ASP A 247 -11.48 -15.31 -16.91
CA ASP A 247 -10.73 -15.33 -18.16
C ASP A 247 -9.77 -14.13 -18.24
N LEU A 248 -10.26 -12.96 -17.88
CA LEU A 248 -9.44 -11.76 -17.82
C LEU A 248 -8.39 -11.85 -16.71
N ARG A 249 -8.77 -12.43 -15.56
CA ARG A 249 -7.90 -12.55 -14.39
C ARG A 249 -6.70 -13.47 -14.68
N ILE A 250 -6.93 -14.67 -15.22
CA ILE A 250 -5.82 -15.60 -15.55
C ILE A 250 -4.89 -14.99 -16.61
N ALA A 251 -5.44 -14.30 -17.62
CA ALA A 251 -4.63 -13.64 -18.63
C ALA A 251 -3.80 -12.47 -18.07
N GLN A 252 -4.35 -11.69 -17.11
CA GLN A 252 -3.57 -10.69 -16.38
C GLN A 252 -2.41 -11.33 -15.61
N GLU A 253 -2.66 -12.41 -14.88
CA GLU A 253 -1.63 -13.09 -14.09
C GLU A 253 -0.57 -13.77 -14.96
N MET A 254 -0.95 -14.31 -16.14
CA MET A 254 0.02 -14.78 -17.14
C MET A 254 0.87 -13.61 -17.67
N LEU A 255 0.27 -12.47 -17.99
CA LEU A 255 1.01 -11.30 -18.46
C LEU A 255 1.96 -10.78 -17.37
N LEU A 256 1.53 -10.72 -16.11
CA LEU A 256 2.40 -10.30 -15.01
C LEU A 256 3.55 -11.28 -14.78
N GLY A 257 3.23 -12.56 -14.59
CA GLY A 257 4.23 -13.60 -14.25
C GLY A 257 5.13 -13.92 -15.44
N ILE A 258 4.56 -14.42 -16.53
CA ILE A 258 5.32 -14.84 -17.73
C ILE A 258 5.86 -13.61 -18.48
N GLY A 259 4.98 -12.68 -18.82
CA GLY A 259 5.35 -11.46 -19.54
C GLY A 259 6.36 -10.59 -18.76
N GLY A 260 6.20 -10.49 -17.45
CA GLY A 260 7.12 -9.73 -16.60
C GLY A 260 8.52 -10.31 -16.53
N VAL A 261 8.68 -11.65 -16.49
CA VAL A 261 10.01 -12.30 -16.58
C VAL A 261 10.65 -11.99 -17.93
N ARG A 262 9.91 -12.21 -19.03
CA ARG A 262 10.38 -11.92 -20.40
C ARG A 262 10.78 -10.44 -20.57
N ALA A 263 9.99 -9.54 -20.00
CA ALA A 263 10.27 -8.10 -20.01
C ALA A 263 11.59 -7.77 -19.31
N LEU A 264 11.82 -8.29 -18.12
CA LEU A 264 13.09 -8.06 -17.41
C LEU A 264 14.29 -8.62 -18.17
N ARG A 265 14.16 -9.80 -18.82
CA ARG A 265 15.20 -10.35 -19.68
C ARG A 265 15.49 -9.44 -20.86
N MET A 266 14.45 -8.95 -21.55
CA MET A 266 14.57 -8.03 -22.66
C MET A 266 15.26 -6.71 -22.25
N LEU A 267 15.00 -6.22 -21.05
CA LEU A 267 15.64 -5.05 -20.46
C LEU A 267 17.09 -5.33 -19.96
N GLY A 268 17.60 -6.55 -20.12
CA GLY A 268 18.95 -6.93 -19.74
C GLY A 268 19.12 -7.27 -18.27
N TYR A 269 18.04 -7.33 -17.49
CA TYR A 269 18.10 -7.77 -16.11
C TYR A 269 18.19 -9.28 -15.99
N ASN A 270 19.08 -9.74 -15.11
CA ASN A 270 19.17 -11.13 -14.67
C ASN A 270 19.02 -11.19 -13.15
N PRO A 271 17.78 -11.03 -12.62
CA PRO A 271 17.56 -11.06 -11.20
C PRO A 271 18.02 -12.40 -10.60
N VAL A 272 18.70 -12.32 -9.46
CA VAL A 272 19.10 -13.50 -8.70
C VAL A 272 17.99 -13.91 -7.74
N VAL A 273 17.24 -12.94 -7.21
CA VAL A 273 16.11 -13.19 -6.32
C VAL A 273 14.83 -12.68 -6.96
N TRP A 274 13.75 -13.46 -6.81
CA TRP A 274 12.43 -13.17 -7.36
C TRP A 274 11.42 -13.15 -6.21
N HIS A 275 10.85 -11.98 -5.94
CA HIS A 275 9.89 -11.80 -4.86
C HIS A 275 8.47 -11.67 -5.40
N MET A 276 7.64 -12.63 -5.08
CA MET A 276 6.21 -12.66 -5.35
C MET A 276 5.46 -11.97 -4.20
N ASN A 277 4.99 -10.75 -4.44
CA ASN A 277 4.15 -10.03 -3.48
C ASN A 277 2.67 -10.37 -3.72
N GLU A 278 2.19 -11.44 -3.11
CA GLU A 278 0.94 -12.16 -3.29
C GLU A 278 0.94 -13.15 -4.46
N GLY A 279 -0.07 -14.03 -4.50
CA GLY A 279 -0.18 -15.16 -5.42
C GLY A 279 -0.34 -14.80 -6.90
N HIS A 280 -0.86 -13.62 -7.22
CA HIS A 280 -1.15 -13.19 -8.60
C HIS A 280 0.09 -13.09 -9.53
N SER A 281 1.29 -13.21 -8.99
CA SER A 281 2.53 -13.24 -9.77
C SER A 281 3.16 -14.64 -9.90
N ALA A 282 2.52 -15.69 -9.37
CA ALA A 282 3.13 -17.01 -9.21
C ALA A 282 3.56 -17.67 -10.54
N PHE A 283 2.95 -17.31 -11.67
CA PHE A 283 3.36 -17.81 -12.99
C PHE A 283 4.79 -17.41 -13.38
N LEU A 284 5.42 -16.45 -12.68
CA LEU A 284 6.85 -16.14 -12.90
C LEU A 284 7.76 -17.37 -12.63
N GLY A 285 7.38 -18.24 -11.69
CA GLY A 285 8.11 -19.46 -11.42
C GLY A 285 8.07 -20.45 -12.58
N LEU A 286 6.93 -20.55 -13.26
CA LEU A 286 6.77 -21.39 -14.44
C LEU A 286 7.62 -20.90 -15.61
N GLU A 287 7.64 -19.58 -15.88
CA GLU A 287 8.45 -19.04 -16.97
C GLU A 287 9.96 -19.22 -16.73
N GLN A 288 10.41 -18.99 -15.51
CA GLN A 288 11.80 -19.25 -15.14
C GLN A 288 12.17 -20.75 -15.30
N ALA A 289 11.29 -21.67 -14.87
CA ALA A 289 11.51 -23.09 -15.04
C ALA A 289 11.55 -23.46 -16.55
N ARG A 290 10.64 -22.87 -17.36
CA ARG A 290 10.64 -23.05 -18.82
C ARG A 290 11.95 -22.60 -19.45
N GLU A 291 12.46 -21.40 -19.10
CA GLU A 291 13.76 -20.92 -19.61
C GLU A 291 14.90 -21.93 -19.34
N LEU A 292 14.92 -22.52 -18.12
CA LEU A 292 15.95 -23.48 -17.74
C LEU A 292 15.81 -24.84 -18.45
N VAL A 293 14.57 -25.32 -18.60
CA VAL A 293 14.29 -26.57 -19.35
C VAL A 293 14.67 -26.41 -20.83
N GLN A 294 14.34 -25.29 -21.45
CA GLN A 294 14.75 -24.99 -22.82
C GLN A 294 16.27 -24.84 -22.98
N ALA A 295 16.96 -24.45 -21.90
CA ALA A 295 18.42 -24.43 -21.84
C ALA A 295 19.04 -25.84 -21.59
N GLY A 296 18.21 -26.91 -21.56
CA GLY A 296 18.64 -28.30 -21.47
C GLY A 296 18.74 -28.87 -20.04
N GLN A 297 18.20 -28.17 -19.04
CA GLN A 297 18.10 -28.74 -17.67
C GLN A 297 16.88 -29.65 -17.55
N SER A 298 16.93 -30.64 -16.65
CA SER A 298 15.72 -31.39 -16.29
C SER A 298 14.75 -30.47 -15.53
N LEU A 299 13.44 -30.79 -15.58
CA LEU A 299 12.43 -30.04 -14.84
C LEU A 299 12.73 -29.99 -13.33
N ASP A 300 13.16 -31.11 -12.73
CA ASP A 300 13.52 -31.16 -11.30
C ASP A 300 14.66 -30.19 -10.96
N ALA A 301 15.71 -30.16 -11.79
CA ALA A 301 16.82 -29.22 -11.59
C ALA A 301 16.39 -27.76 -11.77
N ALA A 302 15.54 -27.48 -12.77
CA ALA A 302 14.98 -26.19 -13.03
C ALA A 302 14.09 -25.72 -11.85
N TYR A 303 13.20 -26.59 -11.39
CA TYR A 303 12.32 -26.36 -10.26
C TYR A 303 13.10 -26.01 -8.98
N GLU A 304 14.06 -26.84 -8.58
CA GLU A 304 14.85 -26.62 -7.37
C GLU A 304 15.69 -25.32 -7.47
N LYS A 305 16.18 -24.99 -8.66
CA LYS A 305 16.90 -23.74 -8.87
C LYS A 305 15.98 -22.52 -8.75
N VAL A 306 14.80 -22.54 -9.37
CA VAL A 306 13.81 -21.45 -9.27
C VAL A 306 13.36 -21.29 -7.82
N LYS A 307 13.01 -22.39 -7.17
CA LYS A 307 12.57 -22.41 -5.77
C LYS A 307 13.60 -21.80 -4.82
N ALA A 308 14.88 -22.16 -4.98
CA ALA A 308 15.96 -21.67 -4.13
C ALA A 308 16.10 -20.13 -4.14
N HIS A 309 15.72 -19.49 -5.24
CA HIS A 309 15.88 -18.06 -5.47
C HIS A 309 14.57 -17.28 -5.46
N SER A 310 13.45 -17.94 -5.18
CA SER A 310 12.11 -17.29 -5.13
C SER A 310 11.62 -17.15 -3.71
N ILE A 311 10.90 -16.03 -3.48
CA ILE A 311 10.30 -15.66 -2.20
C ILE A 311 8.82 -15.38 -2.42
N PHE A 312 7.97 -15.83 -1.51
CA PHE A 312 6.56 -15.57 -1.53
C PHE A 312 6.09 -14.87 -0.25
N THR A 313 5.49 -13.70 -0.39
CA THR A 313 4.80 -13.01 0.71
C THR A 313 3.31 -13.08 0.50
N THR A 314 2.60 -13.75 1.42
CA THR A 314 1.13 -13.77 1.42
C THR A 314 0.56 -12.66 2.28
N HIS A 315 -0.50 -12.02 1.79
CA HIS A 315 -1.24 -10.96 2.48
C HIS A 315 -2.69 -11.34 2.79
N THR A 316 -3.12 -12.52 2.34
CA THR A 316 -4.51 -12.97 2.40
C THR A 316 -4.71 -13.95 3.55
N PRO A 317 -5.49 -13.58 4.60
CA PRO A 317 -5.67 -14.41 5.79
C PRO A 317 -6.84 -15.40 5.69
N VAL A 318 -7.55 -15.43 4.55
CA VAL A 318 -8.74 -16.27 4.35
C VAL A 318 -8.71 -16.98 3.00
N PRO A 319 -9.11 -18.27 2.92
CA PRO A 319 -9.05 -19.03 1.66
C PRO A 319 -9.81 -18.38 0.51
N ALA A 320 -10.99 -17.83 0.77
CA ALA A 320 -11.86 -17.21 -0.24
C ALA A 320 -11.29 -15.91 -0.88
N GLY A 321 -10.21 -15.36 -0.33
CA GLY A 321 -9.52 -14.20 -0.89
C GLY A 321 -8.35 -14.54 -1.79
N ASN A 322 -8.04 -15.82 -1.98
CA ASN A 322 -6.95 -16.29 -2.82
C ASN A 322 -7.42 -16.51 -4.26
N ASP A 323 -6.53 -16.27 -5.23
CA ASP A 323 -6.80 -16.54 -6.63
C ASP A 323 -6.72 -18.04 -6.91
N GLU A 324 -7.83 -18.60 -7.38
CA GLU A 324 -7.96 -20.00 -7.76
C GLU A 324 -8.75 -20.12 -9.06
N PHE A 325 -8.25 -20.93 -9.98
CA PHE A 325 -8.84 -21.10 -11.31
C PHE A 325 -9.42 -22.50 -11.48
N PRO A 326 -10.60 -22.64 -12.13
CA PRO A 326 -11.14 -23.93 -12.53
C PRO A 326 -10.16 -24.65 -13.46
N LEU A 327 -10.02 -25.96 -13.33
CA LEU A 327 -9.04 -26.74 -14.12
C LEU A 327 -9.27 -26.62 -15.62
N TRP A 328 -10.52 -26.56 -16.10
CA TRP A 328 -10.83 -26.37 -17.51
C TRP A 328 -10.30 -25.05 -18.09
N LEU A 329 -10.23 -24.01 -17.24
CA LEU A 329 -9.67 -22.72 -17.64
C LEU A 329 -8.15 -22.81 -17.77
N VAL A 330 -7.49 -23.47 -16.81
CA VAL A 330 -6.05 -23.71 -16.85
C VAL A 330 -5.68 -24.57 -18.05
N ASP A 331 -6.44 -25.63 -18.31
CA ASP A 331 -6.26 -26.47 -19.51
C ASP A 331 -6.31 -25.61 -20.80
N ARG A 332 -7.32 -24.76 -20.91
CA ARG A 332 -7.48 -23.87 -22.07
C ARG A 332 -6.30 -22.89 -22.25
N TYR A 333 -5.77 -22.32 -21.18
CA TYR A 333 -4.73 -21.30 -21.25
C TYR A 333 -3.32 -21.86 -21.33
N PHE A 334 -3.07 -23.06 -20.79
CA PHE A 334 -1.73 -23.65 -20.68
C PHE A 334 -1.52 -24.89 -21.54
N SER A 335 -2.47 -25.27 -22.39
CA SER A 335 -2.39 -26.47 -23.26
C SER A 335 -1.14 -26.57 -24.13
N ASN A 336 -0.55 -25.45 -24.52
CA ASN A 336 0.71 -25.42 -25.26
C ASN A 336 1.93 -25.25 -24.36
N PHE A 337 1.74 -24.72 -23.14
CA PHE A 337 2.83 -24.33 -22.25
C PHE A 337 3.42 -25.52 -21.48
N TRP A 338 2.59 -26.46 -21.01
CA TRP A 338 3.10 -27.58 -20.20
C TRP A 338 4.08 -28.47 -20.95
N SER A 339 3.93 -28.67 -22.26
CA SER A 339 4.86 -29.43 -23.07
C SER A 339 6.26 -28.79 -23.13
N GLU A 340 6.35 -27.47 -23.01
CA GLU A 340 7.61 -26.72 -22.95
C GLU A 340 8.35 -26.93 -21.62
N LEU A 341 7.63 -27.38 -20.58
CA LEU A 341 8.18 -27.83 -19.30
C LEU A 341 8.51 -29.35 -19.29
N GLY A 342 8.13 -30.09 -20.36
CA GLY A 342 8.24 -31.53 -20.40
C GLY A 342 7.17 -32.26 -19.58
N LEU A 343 6.04 -31.59 -19.31
CA LEU A 343 4.89 -32.12 -18.59
C LEU A 343 3.73 -32.48 -19.53
N ASP A 344 2.88 -33.38 -19.08
CA ASP A 344 1.53 -33.53 -19.61
C ASP A 344 0.52 -32.67 -18.79
N GLN A 345 -0.76 -32.75 -19.14
CA GLN A 345 -1.80 -32.00 -18.47
C GLN A 345 -1.90 -32.31 -16.97
N GLU A 346 -1.84 -33.61 -16.61
CA GLU A 346 -1.95 -34.06 -15.23
C GLU A 346 -0.78 -33.54 -14.40
N GLY A 347 0.45 -33.71 -14.89
CA GLY A 347 1.65 -33.21 -14.23
C GLY A 347 1.68 -31.69 -14.08
N PHE A 348 1.09 -30.94 -15.04
CA PHE A 348 0.97 -29.49 -14.92
C PHE A 348 -0.06 -29.09 -13.85
N ILE A 349 -1.23 -29.72 -13.83
CA ILE A 349 -2.27 -29.47 -12.84
C ILE A 349 -1.74 -29.78 -11.43
N ASP A 350 -0.96 -30.86 -11.28
CA ASP A 350 -0.37 -31.24 -9.99
C ASP A 350 0.57 -30.18 -9.41
N LEU A 351 1.08 -29.24 -10.22
CA LEU A 351 1.92 -28.14 -9.71
C LEU A 351 1.19 -27.26 -8.68
N ALA A 352 -0.13 -27.07 -8.83
CA ALA A 352 -0.92 -26.21 -7.97
C ALA A 352 -2.34 -26.69 -7.72
N GLY A 353 -2.64 -27.95 -8.04
CA GLY A 353 -3.95 -28.56 -7.82
C GLY A 353 -4.34 -28.54 -6.34
N ARG A 354 -5.61 -28.19 -6.10
CA ARG A 354 -6.22 -28.19 -4.77
C ARG A 354 -7.64 -28.77 -4.86
N GLU A 355 -7.95 -29.76 -4.03
CA GLU A 355 -9.31 -30.18 -3.81
C GLU A 355 -9.96 -29.42 -2.67
N HIS A 356 -11.21 -29.02 -2.86
CA HIS A 356 -12.00 -28.37 -1.84
C HIS A 356 -12.93 -29.39 -1.15
N PRO A 357 -13.40 -29.11 0.08
CA PRO A 357 -14.35 -29.97 0.77
C PRO A 357 -15.66 -30.22 -0.01
N ASN A 358 -15.99 -29.38 -1.00
CA ASN A 358 -17.13 -29.56 -1.90
C ASN A 358 -16.81 -30.46 -3.11
N GLY A 359 -15.60 -31.03 -3.18
CA GLY A 359 -15.17 -31.95 -4.23
C GLY A 359 -14.86 -31.31 -5.59
N GLN A 360 -14.77 -29.98 -5.68
CA GLN A 360 -14.37 -29.28 -6.93
C GLN A 360 -12.88 -28.98 -6.90
N PRO A 361 -12.07 -29.55 -7.80
CA PRO A 361 -10.65 -29.23 -7.87
C PRO A 361 -10.42 -27.89 -8.55
N THR A 362 -9.45 -27.14 -8.04
CA THR A 362 -8.98 -25.86 -8.61
C THR A 362 -7.47 -25.85 -8.76
N PHE A 363 -6.96 -24.92 -9.54
CA PHE A 363 -5.56 -24.57 -9.61
C PHE A 363 -5.33 -23.31 -8.77
N SER A 364 -4.58 -23.45 -7.67
CA SER A 364 -4.43 -22.39 -6.66
C SER A 364 -3.13 -21.63 -6.84
N MET A 365 -3.22 -20.32 -7.07
CA MET A 365 -2.04 -19.47 -7.25
C MET A 365 -1.14 -19.39 -6.02
N PRO A 366 -1.67 -19.28 -4.78
CA PRO A 366 -0.81 -19.38 -3.60
C PRO A 366 -0.13 -20.75 -3.42
N VAL A 367 -0.77 -21.85 -3.82
CA VAL A 367 -0.12 -23.17 -3.80
C VAL A 367 1.05 -23.19 -4.77
N LEU A 368 0.87 -22.68 -5.98
CA LEU A 368 1.95 -22.54 -6.95
C LEU A 368 3.11 -21.69 -6.39
N ALA A 369 2.78 -20.53 -5.82
CA ALA A 369 3.76 -19.62 -5.22
C ALA A 369 4.55 -20.30 -4.08
N LEU A 370 3.86 -20.99 -3.16
CA LEU A 370 4.49 -21.71 -2.04
C LEU A 370 5.41 -22.81 -2.52
N ARG A 371 5.04 -23.55 -3.57
CA ARG A 371 5.86 -24.63 -4.12
C ARG A 371 7.10 -24.11 -4.81
N PHE A 372 6.96 -23.03 -5.59
CA PHE A 372 8.06 -22.39 -6.31
C PHE A 372 8.87 -21.42 -5.44
N SER A 373 8.68 -21.39 -4.12
CA SER A 373 9.44 -20.54 -3.20
C SER A 373 10.24 -21.33 -2.18
N GLY A 374 11.51 -20.99 -2.02
CA GLY A 374 12.36 -21.49 -0.95
C GLY A 374 12.12 -20.78 0.38
N GLN A 375 11.55 -19.57 0.32
CA GLN A 375 11.23 -18.74 1.47
C GLN A 375 9.80 -18.21 1.33
N ALA A 376 9.02 -18.30 2.41
CA ALA A 376 7.67 -17.75 2.46
C ALA A 376 7.40 -17.05 3.79
N ASN A 377 6.59 -15.98 3.76
CA ASN A 377 6.22 -15.27 4.97
C ASN A 377 4.80 -14.70 4.94
N GLY A 378 4.19 -14.64 6.13
CA GLY A 378 3.05 -13.77 6.41
C GLY A 378 3.51 -12.39 6.84
N VAL A 379 2.55 -11.48 7.06
CA VAL A 379 2.80 -10.04 7.25
C VAL A 379 2.52 -9.52 8.67
N SER A 380 2.33 -10.42 9.61
CA SER A 380 2.34 -10.23 11.06
C SER A 380 2.57 -11.56 11.77
N GLU A 381 2.88 -11.55 13.06
CA GLU A 381 3.05 -12.78 13.85
C GLU A 381 1.79 -13.66 13.80
N LEU A 382 0.62 -13.05 14.02
CA LEU A 382 -0.66 -13.77 13.96
C LEU A 382 -0.93 -14.31 12.57
N HIS A 383 -0.68 -13.50 11.53
CA HIS A 383 -0.89 -13.93 10.14
C HIS A 383 0.06 -15.08 9.75
N GLY A 384 1.29 -15.08 10.24
CA GLY A 384 2.19 -16.23 10.03
C GLY A 384 1.61 -17.53 10.59
N LYS A 385 0.96 -17.49 11.76
CA LYS A 385 0.23 -18.64 12.34
C LYS A 385 -0.98 -19.03 11.48
N VAL A 386 -1.80 -18.05 11.08
CA VAL A 386 -2.97 -18.28 10.21
C VAL A 386 -2.54 -18.90 8.88
N ALA A 387 -1.47 -18.39 8.25
CA ALA A 387 -0.97 -18.90 6.98
C ALA A 387 -0.45 -20.35 7.11
N ARG A 388 0.33 -20.68 8.17
CA ARG A 388 0.76 -22.06 8.42
C ARG A 388 -0.43 -23.00 8.54
N LYS A 389 -1.44 -22.64 9.33
CA LYS A 389 -2.66 -23.42 9.49
C LYS A 389 -3.41 -23.59 8.16
N MET A 390 -3.56 -22.51 7.39
CA MET A 390 -4.30 -22.50 6.12
C MET A 390 -3.65 -23.40 5.06
N TRP A 391 -2.33 -23.46 5.02
CA TRP A 391 -1.55 -24.20 4.03
C TRP A 391 -0.94 -25.50 4.55
N SER A 392 -1.29 -25.94 5.76
CA SER A 392 -0.73 -27.16 6.40
C SER A 392 -0.94 -28.43 5.57
N PHE A 393 -2.00 -28.50 4.77
CA PHE A 393 -2.27 -29.63 3.89
C PHE A 393 -1.19 -29.88 2.82
N LEU A 394 -0.35 -28.89 2.51
CA LEU A 394 0.79 -29.05 1.59
C LEU A 394 1.94 -29.83 2.23
N TRP A 395 1.97 -29.93 3.54
CA TRP A 395 3.01 -30.59 4.32
C TRP A 395 2.42 -31.46 5.45
N PRO A 396 1.64 -32.51 5.12
CA PRO A 396 0.91 -33.31 6.11
C PRO A 396 1.82 -34.03 7.11
N GLU A 397 3.08 -34.28 6.74
CA GLU A 397 4.09 -34.92 7.58
C GLU A 397 4.76 -33.91 8.55
N ILE A 398 4.54 -32.60 8.37
CA ILE A 398 5.18 -31.53 9.16
C ILE A 398 4.14 -30.95 10.12
N LYS A 399 4.52 -30.79 11.37
CA LYS A 399 3.67 -30.07 12.34
C LYS A 399 3.48 -28.61 11.91
N GLU A 400 2.28 -28.06 12.15
CA GLU A 400 1.95 -26.67 11.78
C GLU A 400 3.00 -25.66 12.22
N GLU A 401 3.54 -25.80 13.43
CA GLU A 401 4.56 -24.92 14.01
C GLU A 401 5.91 -24.95 13.28
N ASP A 402 6.22 -26.08 12.62
CA ASP A 402 7.48 -26.34 11.91
C ASP A 402 7.40 -26.01 10.40
N ILE A 403 6.20 -25.69 9.89
CA ILE A 403 6.01 -25.30 8.48
C ILE A 403 6.80 -24.02 8.20
N LYS A 404 7.58 -24.02 7.12
CA LYS A 404 8.49 -22.93 6.75
C LYS A 404 7.79 -21.72 6.15
N ILE A 405 6.72 -21.26 6.79
CA ILE A 405 6.11 -19.94 6.55
C ILE A 405 6.43 -19.08 7.76
N SER A 406 7.40 -18.20 7.59
CA SER A 406 7.81 -17.24 8.62
C SER A 406 6.85 -16.03 8.68
N TYR A 407 7.22 -14.98 9.40
CA TYR A 407 6.54 -13.70 9.31
C TYR A 407 7.54 -12.55 9.34
N ILE A 408 7.19 -11.48 8.63
CA ILE A 408 7.81 -10.16 8.74
C ILE A 408 6.67 -9.17 8.87
N THR A 409 6.52 -8.58 10.06
CA THR A 409 5.41 -7.66 10.31
C THR A 409 5.57 -6.40 9.47
N ASN A 410 4.50 -6.01 8.78
CA ASN A 410 4.48 -4.83 7.93
C ASN A 410 4.90 -3.56 8.69
N GLY A 411 5.52 -2.65 7.98
CA GLY A 411 5.87 -1.31 8.42
C GLY A 411 5.36 -0.25 7.45
N VAL A 412 5.66 1.02 7.74
CA VAL A 412 5.26 2.17 6.92
C VAL A 412 6.47 3.02 6.57
N HIS A 413 6.51 3.56 5.36
CA HIS A 413 7.59 4.45 4.94
C HIS A 413 7.46 5.80 5.66
N THR A 414 8.35 6.02 6.62
CA THR A 414 8.27 7.14 7.57
C THR A 414 8.14 8.49 6.88
N SER A 415 8.96 8.76 5.88
CA SER A 415 9.00 10.05 5.20
C SER A 415 7.73 10.36 4.39
N THR A 416 7.03 9.35 3.88
CA THR A 416 5.74 9.51 3.19
C THR A 416 4.60 9.92 4.13
N TRP A 417 4.55 9.34 5.33
CA TRP A 417 3.39 9.44 6.21
C TRP A 417 3.53 10.46 7.34
N LEU A 418 4.77 10.85 7.66
CA LEU A 418 5.08 11.77 8.74
C LEU A 418 4.76 13.22 8.38
N ALA A 419 4.00 13.89 9.23
CA ALA A 419 3.76 15.32 9.09
C ALA A 419 5.05 16.13 9.27
N ARG A 420 5.29 17.10 8.39
CA ARG A 420 6.51 17.93 8.39
C ARG A 420 6.82 18.56 9.76
N ARG A 421 5.80 19.08 10.47
CA ARG A 421 5.99 19.67 11.79
C ARG A 421 6.38 18.65 12.86
N MET A 422 5.85 17.44 12.77
CA MET A 422 6.24 16.35 13.66
C MET A 422 7.68 15.92 13.35
N GLY A 423 8.05 15.80 12.08
CA GLY A 423 9.43 15.53 11.67
C GLY A 423 10.43 16.59 12.15
N SER A 424 10.05 17.88 12.17
CA SER A 424 10.87 18.95 12.74
C SER A 424 11.06 18.76 14.25
N LEU A 425 10.02 18.31 14.95
CA LEU A 425 10.09 18.00 16.38
C LEU A 425 11.04 16.83 16.65
N TYR A 426 10.94 15.77 15.84
CA TYR A 426 11.88 14.63 15.93
C TYR A 426 13.32 15.07 15.63
N THR A 427 13.55 15.86 14.60
CA THR A 427 14.90 16.39 14.32
C THR A 427 15.48 17.16 15.48
N LYS A 428 14.66 17.91 16.21
CA LYS A 428 15.10 18.70 17.37
C LYS A 428 15.49 17.84 18.57
N TYR A 429 14.74 16.75 18.84
CA TYR A 429 14.90 15.97 20.07
C TYR A 429 15.61 14.62 19.86
N LEU A 430 15.38 13.94 18.72
CA LEU A 430 16.04 12.67 18.41
C LEU A 430 17.43 12.86 17.77
N GLY A 431 17.71 14.06 17.23
CA GLY A 431 18.96 14.38 16.53
C GLY A 431 18.78 14.52 15.02
N LYS A 432 19.75 15.09 14.32
CA LYS A 432 19.64 15.38 12.88
C LYS A 432 19.62 14.12 12.01
N GLU A 433 20.28 13.07 12.46
CA GLU A 433 20.46 11.80 11.74
C GLU A 433 19.41 10.74 12.09
N TRP A 434 18.31 11.14 12.76
CA TRP A 434 17.30 10.19 13.21
C TRP A 434 16.67 9.38 12.06
N ARG A 435 16.65 9.95 10.84
CA ARG A 435 16.08 9.25 9.66
C ARG A 435 16.94 8.07 9.20
N ASP A 436 18.22 8.06 9.50
CA ASP A 436 19.14 6.98 9.14
C ASP A 436 19.08 5.81 10.14
N HIS A 437 18.37 6.01 11.27
CA HIS A 437 18.30 5.10 12.42
C HIS A 437 16.86 4.84 12.88
N LEU A 438 15.92 4.75 11.94
CA LEU A 438 14.48 4.63 12.23
C LEU A 438 14.12 3.40 13.07
N ASP A 439 14.89 2.33 12.99
CA ASP A 439 14.74 1.07 13.73
C ASP A 439 15.48 1.05 15.09
N ASN A 440 16.13 2.13 15.46
CA ASN A 440 16.89 2.22 16.71
C ASN A 440 15.99 2.58 17.89
N GLN A 441 15.61 1.58 18.71
CA GLN A 441 14.77 1.75 19.90
C GLN A 441 15.33 2.80 20.88
N ALA A 442 16.64 2.78 21.14
CA ALA A 442 17.25 3.71 22.10
C ALA A 442 17.14 5.18 21.66
N MET A 443 17.19 5.43 20.34
CA MET A 443 16.96 6.77 19.81
C MET A 443 15.51 7.22 20.06
N TRP A 444 14.53 6.33 19.86
CA TRP A 444 13.11 6.65 20.07
C TRP A 444 12.74 6.86 21.54
N GLU A 445 13.52 6.35 22.52
CA GLU A 445 13.33 6.68 23.94
C GLU A 445 13.38 8.19 24.19
N ARG A 446 14.13 8.95 23.39
CA ARG A 446 14.23 10.40 23.49
C ARG A 446 12.94 11.15 23.14
N VAL A 447 11.93 10.47 22.62
CA VAL A 447 10.57 11.03 22.50
C VAL A 447 10.03 11.50 23.85
N LEU A 448 10.43 10.86 24.95
CA LEU A 448 10.07 11.25 26.30
C LEU A 448 10.64 12.62 26.70
N GLU A 449 11.75 13.06 26.10
CA GLU A 449 12.39 14.36 26.34
C GLU A 449 11.62 15.54 25.68
N ILE A 450 10.69 15.26 24.76
CA ILE A 450 9.89 16.30 24.11
C ILE A 450 8.99 16.97 25.15
N PRO A 451 9.06 18.32 25.36
CA PRO A 451 8.15 19.00 26.27
C PRO A 451 6.68 18.81 25.85
N ASP A 452 5.83 18.55 26.83
CA ASP A 452 4.40 18.29 26.61
C ASP A 452 3.71 19.41 25.84
N GLU A 453 4.04 20.67 26.16
CA GLU A 453 3.51 21.84 25.46
C GLU A 453 3.87 21.84 23.97
N GLU A 454 5.14 21.52 23.63
CA GLU A 454 5.59 21.51 22.23
C GLU A 454 4.87 20.40 21.42
N LEU A 455 4.80 19.19 21.99
CA LEU A 455 4.11 18.07 21.36
C LEU A 455 2.61 18.38 21.17
N TRP A 456 1.95 18.89 22.21
CA TRP A 456 0.54 19.22 22.16
C TRP A 456 0.24 20.34 21.17
N ARG A 457 1.10 21.35 21.08
CA ARG A 457 0.99 22.46 20.13
C ARG A 457 1.07 21.94 18.68
N VAL A 458 2.01 21.02 18.39
CA VAL A 458 2.12 20.37 17.07
C VAL A 458 0.86 19.57 16.76
N ARG A 459 0.40 18.72 17.68
CA ARG A 459 -0.83 17.92 17.50
C ARG A 459 -2.07 18.79 17.23
N ARG A 460 -2.27 19.84 18.00
CA ARG A 460 -3.38 20.78 17.77
C ARG A 460 -3.27 21.48 16.43
N HIS A 461 -2.07 21.78 15.96
CA HIS A 461 -1.87 22.35 14.63
C HIS A 461 -2.25 21.36 13.54
N LEU A 462 -1.83 20.10 13.65
CA LEU A 462 -2.15 19.05 12.66
C LEU A 462 -3.65 18.78 12.59
N LYS A 463 -4.33 18.72 13.73
CA LYS A 463 -5.79 18.57 13.78
C LYS A 463 -6.49 19.76 13.09
N ARG A 464 -6.10 21.00 13.39
CA ARG A 464 -6.67 22.19 12.71
C ARG A 464 -6.45 22.14 11.19
N LYS A 465 -5.25 21.72 10.75
CA LYS A 465 -4.94 21.57 9.33
C LYS A 465 -5.85 20.53 8.67
N MET A 466 -6.05 19.38 9.30
CA MET A 466 -6.96 18.33 8.83
C MET A 466 -8.41 18.84 8.74
N VAL A 467 -8.91 19.47 9.79
CA VAL A 467 -10.29 20.00 9.81
C VAL A 467 -10.48 21.07 8.73
N ALA A 468 -9.51 21.96 8.53
CA ALA A 468 -9.56 22.96 7.48
C ALA A 468 -9.57 22.32 6.07
N PHE A 469 -8.76 21.30 5.86
CA PHE A 469 -8.72 20.54 4.61
C PHE A 469 -10.06 19.82 4.33
N ILE A 470 -10.63 19.15 5.33
CA ILE A 470 -11.91 18.45 5.19
C ILE A 470 -13.04 19.46 4.87
N ARG A 471 -13.08 20.59 5.54
CA ARG A 471 -14.07 21.64 5.28
C ARG A 471 -13.98 22.19 3.86
N GLU A 472 -12.76 22.43 3.38
CA GLU A 472 -12.55 22.93 2.01
C GLU A 472 -12.91 21.86 0.97
N ARG A 473 -12.55 20.59 1.20
CA ARG A 473 -12.95 19.46 0.33
C ARG A 473 -14.47 19.34 0.25
N ALA A 474 -15.17 19.36 1.39
CA ALA A 474 -16.62 19.32 1.42
C ALA A 474 -17.26 20.53 0.70
N ARG A 475 -16.71 21.74 0.88
CA ARG A 475 -17.18 22.93 0.19
C ARG A 475 -17.07 22.80 -1.33
N ARG A 476 -15.95 22.28 -1.84
CA ARG A 476 -15.74 22.05 -3.28
C ARG A 476 -16.74 21.03 -3.83
N GLN A 477 -16.96 19.93 -3.13
CA GLN A 477 -17.93 18.89 -3.53
C GLN A 477 -19.36 19.47 -3.58
N TRP A 478 -19.79 20.23 -2.59
CA TRP A 478 -21.11 20.84 -2.56
C TRP A 478 -21.34 21.83 -3.70
N ILE A 479 -20.31 22.63 -4.04
CA ILE A 479 -20.37 23.52 -5.20
C ILE A 479 -20.54 22.74 -6.50
N HIS A 480 -19.84 21.63 -6.67
CA HIS A 480 -19.97 20.75 -7.84
C HIS A 480 -21.37 20.14 -7.95
N HIS A 481 -22.03 19.86 -6.83
CA HIS A 481 -23.41 19.34 -6.78
C HIS A 481 -24.48 20.44 -6.84
N GLY A 482 -24.13 21.67 -7.17
CA GLY A 482 -25.07 22.74 -7.35
C GLY A 482 -25.67 23.35 -6.07
N VAL A 483 -25.09 23.03 -4.91
CA VAL A 483 -25.51 23.66 -3.63
C VAL A 483 -25.04 25.11 -3.59
N HIS A 484 -25.94 26.02 -3.29
CA HIS A 484 -25.63 27.46 -3.28
C HIS A 484 -24.54 27.78 -2.24
N PRO A 485 -23.51 28.61 -2.57
CA PRO A 485 -22.40 28.92 -1.68
C PRO A 485 -22.82 29.44 -0.28
N VAL A 486 -23.94 30.14 -0.17
CA VAL A 486 -24.51 30.65 1.10
C VAL A 486 -24.95 29.45 1.99
N GLN A 487 -25.55 28.42 1.43
CA GLN A 487 -25.94 27.21 2.18
C GLN A 487 -24.72 26.43 2.63
N VAL A 488 -23.67 26.38 1.80
CA VAL A 488 -22.38 25.78 2.15
C VAL A 488 -21.73 26.50 3.33
N ILE A 489 -21.78 27.83 3.35
CA ILE A 489 -21.24 28.64 4.46
C ILE A 489 -22.10 28.49 5.72
N ALA A 490 -23.43 28.45 5.59
CA ALA A 490 -24.36 28.30 6.72
C ALA A 490 -24.28 26.89 7.37
N SER A 491 -24.02 25.85 6.59
CA SER A 491 -23.80 24.50 7.09
C SER A 491 -22.37 24.27 7.62
N GLY A 492 -21.52 25.28 7.58
CA GLY A 492 -20.07 25.22 7.80
C GLY A 492 -19.59 24.96 9.24
N VAL A 493 -20.44 24.47 10.13
CA VAL A 493 -20.01 24.00 11.48
C VAL A 493 -19.77 22.49 11.44
N MET A 494 -19.13 21.97 10.40
CA MET A 494 -18.65 20.60 10.42
C MET A 494 -17.32 20.53 11.15
N LEU A 495 -17.25 19.67 12.13
CA LEU A 495 -16.06 19.31 12.90
C LEU A 495 -15.45 20.47 13.73
N ASP A 496 -15.30 20.23 15.00
CA ASP A 496 -14.64 21.14 15.93
C ASP A 496 -13.16 20.73 16.11
N PRO A 497 -12.18 21.60 15.81
CA PRO A 497 -10.76 21.28 16.01
C PRO A 497 -10.36 21.09 17.49
N TYR A 498 -11.25 21.38 18.45
CA TYR A 498 -11.00 21.20 19.87
C TYR A 498 -11.66 19.93 20.44
N ALA A 499 -12.62 19.33 19.74
CA ALA A 499 -13.27 18.09 20.14
C ALA A 499 -12.33 16.88 19.98
N LEU A 500 -12.52 15.88 20.83
CA LEU A 500 -11.88 14.57 20.64
C LEU A 500 -12.30 14.01 19.28
N THR A 501 -11.31 13.72 18.43
CA THR A 501 -11.54 13.31 17.05
C THR A 501 -11.07 11.87 16.83
N ILE A 502 -12.02 10.99 16.50
CA ILE A 502 -11.78 9.58 16.17
C ILE A 502 -11.85 9.42 14.65
N GLY A 503 -10.85 8.78 14.05
CA GLY A 503 -10.82 8.50 12.62
C GLY A 503 -10.94 7.01 12.33
N PHE A 504 -11.82 6.67 11.37
CA PHE A 504 -11.92 5.35 10.77
C PHE A 504 -11.81 5.50 9.25
N ALA A 505 -10.69 5.05 8.68
CA ALA A 505 -10.49 5.18 7.24
C ALA A 505 -9.81 3.94 6.65
N ARG A 506 -10.57 3.20 5.84
CA ARG A 506 -10.11 1.96 5.22
C ARG A 506 -11.10 1.47 4.15
N ARG A 507 -10.69 0.46 3.35
CA ARG A 507 -11.63 -0.22 2.45
C ARG A 507 -12.82 -0.76 3.24
N PHE A 508 -14.03 -0.49 2.76
CA PHE A 508 -15.23 -1.09 3.32
C PHE A 508 -15.36 -2.54 2.83
N ALA A 509 -15.32 -3.47 3.77
CA ALA A 509 -15.55 -4.90 3.59
C ALA A 509 -16.15 -5.41 4.91
N THR A 510 -16.94 -6.46 4.86
CA THR A 510 -17.73 -6.95 6.01
C THR A 510 -16.88 -7.24 7.24
N TYR A 511 -15.71 -7.87 7.07
CA TYR A 511 -14.84 -8.21 8.20
C TYR A 511 -14.18 -7.00 8.87
N LYS A 512 -14.15 -5.84 8.20
CA LYS A 512 -13.59 -4.60 8.76
C LYS A 512 -14.56 -3.87 9.67
N ARG A 513 -15.82 -4.27 9.68
CA ARG A 513 -16.88 -3.89 10.62
C ARG A 513 -16.96 -2.39 10.91
N ALA A 514 -17.01 -1.56 9.84
CA ALA A 514 -17.17 -0.11 9.99
C ALA A 514 -18.38 0.30 10.84
N ASN A 515 -19.42 -0.55 10.86
CA ASN A 515 -20.65 -0.38 11.61
C ASN A 515 -20.60 -0.89 13.06
N LEU A 516 -19.47 -1.46 13.54
CA LEU A 516 -19.41 -1.99 14.91
C LEU A 516 -19.74 -0.91 15.95
N ILE A 517 -19.24 0.30 15.78
CA ILE A 517 -19.52 1.45 16.63
C ILE A 517 -20.95 1.98 16.50
N LEU A 518 -21.72 1.54 15.52
CA LEU A 518 -23.11 1.95 15.28
C LEU A 518 -24.12 0.94 15.86
N ARG A 519 -23.67 -0.19 16.44
CA ARG A 519 -24.56 -1.23 16.98
C ARG A 519 -25.49 -0.71 18.10
N ASP A 520 -25.04 0.29 18.86
CA ASP A 520 -25.83 1.04 19.81
C ASP A 520 -25.80 2.54 19.44
N LEU A 521 -26.60 2.88 18.42
CA LEU A 521 -26.60 4.22 17.87
C LEU A 521 -27.08 5.28 18.88
N ASP A 522 -28.04 4.95 19.73
CA ASP A 522 -28.57 5.88 20.74
C ASP A 522 -27.49 6.22 21.78
N ARG A 523 -26.77 5.19 22.25
CA ARG A 523 -25.61 5.35 23.16
C ARG A 523 -24.50 6.17 22.50
N LEU A 524 -24.23 5.94 21.23
CA LEU A 524 -23.27 6.72 20.49
C LEU A 524 -23.68 8.21 20.39
N ILE A 525 -24.94 8.46 20.06
CA ILE A 525 -25.49 9.82 19.95
C ILE A 525 -25.37 10.56 21.29
N ASP A 526 -25.66 9.90 22.41
CA ASP A 526 -25.49 10.49 23.75
C ASP A 526 -24.02 10.86 24.03
N LEU A 527 -23.06 10.02 23.61
CA LEU A 527 -21.63 10.32 23.76
C LEU A 527 -21.20 11.53 22.91
N LEU A 528 -21.65 11.59 21.67
CA LEU A 528 -21.31 12.67 20.73
C LEU A 528 -21.88 14.04 21.20
N ASN A 529 -23.04 14.03 21.84
CA ASN A 529 -23.77 15.24 22.22
C ASN A 529 -23.43 15.79 23.61
N ARG A 530 -22.53 15.21 24.36
CA ARG A 530 -22.12 15.72 25.68
C ARG A 530 -21.50 17.10 25.55
N PRO A 531 -22.11 18.16 26.11
CA PRO A 531 -21.66 19.54 25.86
C PRO A 531 -20.25 19.84 26.39
N THR A 532 -19.86 19.18 27.50
CA THR A 532 -18.58 19.39 28.18
C THR A 532 -17.46 18.49 27.67
N ARG A 533 -17.79 17.42 26.92
CA ARG A 533 -16.86 16.43 26.41
C ARG A 533 -17.21 16.04 24.98
N PRO A 534 -17.15 16.99 24.01
CA PRO A 534 -17.58 16.76 22.65
C PRO A 534 -16.69 15.72 21.94
N VAL A 535 -17.30 14.70 21.36
CA VAL A 535 -16.63 13.69 20.54
C VAL A 535 -17.10 13.83 19.10
N GLN A 536 -16.22 13.60 18.15
CA GLN A 536 -16.57 13.54 16.74
C GLN A 536 -15.85 12.36 16.07
N ILE A 537 -16.52 11.78 15.07
CA ILE A 537 -16.03 10.60 14.36
C ILE A 537 -16.04 10.89 12.86
N ILE A 538 -14.93 10.57 12.21
CA ILE A 538 -14.74 10.75 10.77
C ILE A 538 -14.56 9.38 10.13
N PHE A 539 -15.48 9.02 9.24
CA PHE A 539 -15.39 7.84 8.40
C PHE A 539 -14.91 8.22 7.01
N ALA A 540 -14.07 7.38 6.41
CA ALA A 540 -13.69 7.48 5.01
C ALA A 540 -13.39 6.08 4.46
N GLY A 541 -13.60 5.89 3.16
CA GLY A 541 -13.26 4.62 2.52
C GLY A 541 -14.15 4.29 1.34
N LYS A 542 -13.71 3.31 0.57
CA LYS A 542 -14.39 2.82 -0.62
C LYS A 542 -14.65 1.31 -0.46
N ALA A 543 -15.78 0.83 -0.96
CA ALA A 543 -16.03 -0.59 -1.22
C ALA A 543 -15.58 -0.92 -2.64
N HIS A 544 -15.12 -2.15 -2.88
CA HIS A 544 -14.87 -2.58 -4.26
C HIS A 544 -16.16 -2.46 -5.10
N PRO A 545 -16.09 -2.06 -6.38
CA PRO A 545 -17.30 -1.88 -7.19
C PRO A 545 -18.23 -3.11 -7.26
N SER A 546 -17.69 -4.30 -7.12
CA SER A 546 -18.46 -5.58 -7.08
C SER A 546 -18.78 -6.05 -5.66
N ASP A 547 -18.37 -5.34 -4.61
CA ASP A 547 -18.61 -5.73 -3.21
C ASP A 547 -19.91 -5.08 -2.71
N GLU A 548 -21.05 -5.68 -3.06
CA GLU A 548 -22.36 -5.21 -2.63
C GLU A 548 -22.50 -5.15 -1.10
N PRO A 549 -22.07 -6.16 -0.31
CA PRO A 549 -22.08 -6.07 1.16
C PRO A 549 -21.24 -4.90 1.68
N GLY A 550 -20.09 -4.62 1.09
CA GLY A 550 -19.26 -3.47 1.43
C GLY A 550 -19.95 -2.12 1.14
N LYS A 551 -20.66 -2.01 0.02
CA LYS A 551 -21.49 -0.84 -0.30
C LYS A 551 -22.66 -0.66 0.67
N MET A 552 -23.31 -1.75 1.09
CA MET A 552 -24.36 -1.71 2.11
C MET A 552 -23.83 -1.16 3.44
N LEU A 553 -22.61 -1.53 3.84
CA LEU A 553 -21.99 -0.96 5.04
C LEU A 553 -21.71 0.54 4.91
N ILE A 554 -21.31 1.04 3.73
CA ILE A 554 -21.18 2.46 3.47
C ILE A 554 -22.54 3.16 3.63
N GLN A 555 -23.59 2.58 3.04
CA GLN A 555 -24.94 3.12 3.13
C GLN A 555 -25.46 3.18 4.58
N GLU A 556 -25.19 2.13 5.38
CA GLU A 556 -25.53 2.08 6.80
C GLU A 556 -24.86 3.21 7.58
N VAL A 557 -23.53 3.36 7.41
CA VAL A 557 -22.77 4.43 8.06
C VAL A 557 -23.27 5.81 7.63
N TYR A 558 -23.50 6.03 6.33
CA TYR A 558 -23.97 7.30 5.80
C TYR A 558 -25.37 7.67 6.32
N ARG A 559 -26.28 6.69 6.42
CA ARG A 559 -27.62 6.91 7.01
C ARG A 559 -27.53 7.23 8.50
N ALA A 560 -26.61 6.61 9.24
CA ALA A 560 -26.36 6.95 10.64
C ALA A 560 -25.83 8.40 10.77
N VAL A 561 -24.92 8.82 9.90
CA VAL A 561 -24.43 10.22 9.82
C VAL A 561 -25.58 11.19 9.58
N LYS A 562 -26.49 10.91 8.63
CA LYS A 562 -27.66 11.74 8.36
C LYS A 562 -28.67 11.78 9.52
N LYS A 563 -28.93 10.61 10.16
CA LYS A 563 -29.89 10.50 11.26
C LYS A 563 -29.42 11.22 12.52
N ALA A 564 -28.11 11.25 12.71
CA ALA A 564 -27.49 11.96 13.81
C ALA A 564 -27.54 13.49 13.60
N GLU A 565 -28.70 14.13 13.54
CA GLU A 565 -28.92 15.61 13.37
C GLU A 565 -28.05 16.51 14.27
N ASN A 566 -26.88 16.05 14.65
CA ASN A 566 -26.02 16.43 15.76
C ASN A 566 -24.89 17.36 15.34
N GLY A 567 -25.18 18.42 14.63
CA GLY A 567 -24.21 19.49 14.42
C GLY A 567 -22.90 19.06 13.73
N GLY A 568 -22.93 18.00 12.88
CA GLY A 568 -21.76 17.56 12.09
C GLY A 568 -20.69 16.80 12.89
N ARG A 569 -21.05 16.14 13.99
CA ARG A 569 -20.11 15.32 14.80
C ARG A 569 -19.85 13.92 14.29
N LEU A 570 -20.67 13.43 13.37
CA LEU A 570 -20.41 12.27 12.53
C LEU A 570 -20.19 12.79 11.10
N ALA A 571 -19.12 12.38 10.45
CA ALA A 571 -18.83 12.73 9.09
C ALA A 571 -18.43 11.50 8.27
N PHE A 572 -18.91 11.42 7.02
CA PHE A 572 -18.42 10.49 6.02
C PHE A 572 -17.73 11.29 4.90
N LEU A 573 -16.48 10.96 4.60
CA LEU A 573 -15.69 11.63 3.57
C LEU A 573 -15.64 10.76 2.32
N GLU A 574 -16.18 11.28 1.24
CA GLU A 574 -16.18 10.63 -0.06
C GLU A 574 -14.81 10.61 -0.71
N ASP A 575 -14.66 9.67 -1.63
CA ASP A 575 -13.53 9.55 -2.53
C ASP A 575 -12.17 9.45 -1.80
N TYR A 576 -12.10 8.51 -0.84
CA TYR A 576 -10.91 8.25 -0.05
C TYR A 576 -9.72 7.88 -0.94
N ASP A 577 -8.62 8.58 -0.77
CA ASP A 577 -7.37 8.42 -1.50
C ASP A 577 -6.16 8.56 -0.56
N ILE A 578 -4.95 8.44 -1.10
CA ILE A 578 -3.69 8.56 -0.34
C ILE A 578 -3.49 9.96 0.24
N HIS A 579 -4.00 11.01 -0.45
CA HIS A 579 -3.90 12.39 0.00
C HIS A 579 -4.78 12.63 1.24
N LEU A 580 -6.06 12.24 1.18
CA LEU A 580 -6.96 12.30 2.34
C LEU A 580 -6.44 11.42 3.49
N ALA A 581 -5.90 10.24 3.18
CA ALA A 581 -5.31 9.34 4.17
C ALA A 581 -4.20 10.02 4.97
N ARG A 582 -3.30 10.77 4.31
CA ARG A 582 -2.22 11.53 4.98
C ARG A 582 -2.77 12.54 5.97
N TYR A 583 -3.80 13.32 5.58
CA TYR A 583 -4.41 14.28 6.50
C TYR A 583 -5.07 13.59 7.71
N MET A 584 -5.77 12.48 7.50
CA MET A 584 -6.44 11.78 8.58
C MET A 584 -5.47 11.18 9.59
N VAL A 585 -4.46 10.41 9.13
CA VAL A 585 -3.47 9.80 10.05
C VAL A 585 -2.61 10.84 10.78
N GLN A 586 -2.47 12.04 10.21
CA GLN A 586 -1.75 13.14 10.83
C GLN A 586 -2.60 13.94 11.81
N GLY A 587 -3.92 14.01 11.62
CA GLY A 587 -4.79 14.98 12.29
C GLY A 587 -5.70 14.44 13.38
N VAL A 588 -6.17 13.18 13.32
CA VAL A 588 -7.06 12.61 14.33
C VAL A 588 -6.35 12.35 15.66
N ASP A 589 -7.08 12.31 16.76
CA ASP A 589 -6.54 12.00 18.09
C ASP A 589 -6.47 10.49 18.32
N VAL A 590 -7.49 9.76 17.86
CA VAL A 590 -7.62 8.32 17.99
C VAL A 590 -7.84 7.70 16.63
N TRP A 591 -7.11 6.63 16.36
CA TRP A 591 -7.25 5.82 15.15
C TRP A 591 -7.99 4.52 15.47
N LEU A 592 -9.20 4.38 14.94
CA LEU A 592 -10.09 3.25 15.21
C LEU A 592 -9.92 2.17 14.14
N ASN A 593 -9.72 0.91 14.59
CA ASN A 593 -9.75 -0.28 13.75
C ASN A 593 -10.58 -1.39 14.42
N THR A 594 -11.55 -1.90 13.68
CA THR A 594 -12.51 -2.90 14.20
C THR A 594 -12.54 -4.19 13.36
N PRO A 595 -11.41 -4.76 12.92
CA PRO A 595 -11.45 -5.97 12.12
C PRO A 595 -12.04 -7.12 12.92
N ARG A 596 -12.64 -8.09 12.23
CA ARG A 596 -13.02 -9.37 12.83
C ARG A 596 -11.78 -10.26 12.88
N ARG A 597 -11.28 -10.54 14.07
CA ARG A 597 -10.13 -11.41 14.27
C ARG A 597 -10.46 -12.85 13.88
N PRO A 598 -9.55 -13.59 13.20
CA PRO A 598 -8.18 -13.20 12.79
C PRO A 598 -8.08 -12.76 11.31
N MET A 599 -9.04 -11.99 10.81
CA MET A 599 -9.18 -11.70 9.37
C MET A 599 -8.36 -10.48 8.88
N GLU A 600 -7.66 -9.75 9.77
CA GLU A 600 -6.74 -8.70 9.36
C GLU A 600 -5.30 -9.25 9.34
N ALA A 601 -4.73 -9.43 8.15
CA ALA A 601 -3.38 -9.99 8.02
C ALA A 601 -2.31 -9.16 8.74
N SER A 602 -2.36 -7.85 8.62
CA SER A 602 -1.49 -6.92 9.33
C SER A 602 -2.21 -5.62 9.67
N GLY A 603 -2.62 -4.85 8.66
CA GLY A 603 -2.95 -3.44 8.79
C GLY A 603 -1.68 -2.58 8.89
N THR A 604 -1.75 -1.33 8.40
CA THR A 604 -0.63 -0.37 8.49
C THR A 604 -1.11 1.05 8.84
N SER A 605 -2.42 1.31 8.79
CA SER A 605 -2.96 2.66 9.02
C SER A 605 -2.74 3.15 10.44
N GLY A 606 -2.87 2.26 11.44
CA GLY A 606 -2.57 2.57 12.83
C GLY A 606 -1.11 2.91 13.10
N GLN A 607 -0.18 2.29 12.36
CA GLN A 607 1.26 2.59 12.42
C GLN A 607 1.54 4.02 11.91
N LYS A 608 0.90 4.41 10.78
CA LYS A 608 0.96 5.76 10.22
C LYS A 608 0.43 6.81 11.20
N ALA A 609 -0.67 6.49 11.87
CA ALA A 609 -1.29 7.37 12.85
C ALA A 609 -0.40 7.55 14.09
N ALA A 610 0.16 6.46 14.64
CA ALA A 610 1.06 6.48 15.80
C ALA A 610 2.33 7.32 15.54
N LEU A 611 2.90 7.22 14.33
CA LEU A 611 4.04 8.01 13.90
C LEU A 611 3.80 9.54 14.03
N ASN A 612 2.53 9.96 13.93
CA ASN A 612 2.10 11.35 14.05
C ASN A 612 1.51 11.68 15.44
N GLY A 613 1.59 10.77 16.39
CA GLY A 613 1.09 10.94 17.75
C GLY A 613 -0.42 10.76 17.91
N ALA A 614 -1.12 10.16 16.94
CA ALA A 614 -2.47 9.65 17.18
C ALA A 614 -2.39 8.30 17.92
N ILE A 615 -3.37 8.02 18.77
CA ILE A 615 -3.36 6.82 19.62
C ILE A 615 -4.23 5.75 18.99
N ASN A 616 -3.75 4.50 18.94
CA ASN A 616 -4.51 3.38 18.37
C ASN A 616 -5.59 2.89 19.34
N PHE A 617 -6.77 2.64 18.78
CA PHE A 617 -7.88 1.96 19.43
C PHE A 617 -8.36 0.85 18.47
N SER A 618 -7.99 -0.39 18.75
CA SER A 618 -8.14 -1.46 17.78
C SER A 618 -8.39 -2.83 18.42
N VAL A 619 -9.09 -3.67 17.70
CA VAL A 619 -9.13 -5.11 17.99
C VAL A 619 -7.72 -5.68 17.94
N LEU A 620 -7.42 -6.65 18.80
CA LEU A 620 -6.13 -7.36 18.88
C LEU A 620 -5.98 -8.34 17.69
N ASP A 621 -5.82 -7.77 16.51
CA ASP A 621 -5.65 -8.48 15.24
C ASP A 621 -4.50 -7.88 14.44
N GLY A 622 -3.95 -8.65 13.50
CA GLY A 622 -2.82 -8.23 12.68
C GLY A 622 -1.63 -7.73 13.54
N TRP A 623 -1.04 -6.61 13.14
CA TRP A 623 0.11 -6.03 13.84
C TRP A 623 -0.20 -5.57 15.27
N TRP A 624 -1.48 -5.18 15.59
CA TRP A 624 -1.82 -4.63 16.89
C TRP A 624 -1.78 -5.69 18.00
N ARG A 625 -2.00 -6.97 17.66
CA ARG A 625 -1.83 -8.06 18.62
C ARG A 625 -0.43 -8.12 19.21
N GLU A 626 0.58 -7.87 18.40
CA GLU A 626 2.00 -7.87 18.82
C GLU A 626 2.51 -6.49 19.21
N GLY A 627 1.81 -5.41 18.81
CA GLY A 627 2.19 -4.01 19.06
C GLY A 627 1.61 -3.41 20.33
N TYR A 628 0.48 -3.93 20.82
CA TYR A 628 -0.18 -3.45 22.01
C TYR A 628 0.55 -3.90 23.28
N ASN A 629 0.87 -2.94 24.18
CA ASN A 629 1.59 -3.21 25.43
C ASN A 629 0.81 -2.80 26.69
N GLY A 630 -0.49 -2.47 26.58
CA GLY A 630 -1.34 -2.00 27.68
C GLY A 630 -1.31 -0.50 27.93
N SER A 631 -0.26 0.21 27.52
CA SER A 631 -0.06 1.65 27.78
C SER A 631 0.03 2.52 26.54
N ASN A 632 0.26 1.94 25.36
CA ASN A 632 0.48 2.67 24.09
C ASN A 632 -0.77 2.85 23.22
N GLY A 633 -1.94 2.53 23.75
CA GLY A 633 -3.23 2.63 23.08
C GLY A 633 -4.32 1.89 23.84
N TRP A 634 -5.36 1.45 23.13
CA TRP A 634 -6.46 0.66 23.70
C TRP A 634 -6.76 -0.56 22.84
N ALA A 635 -7.03 -1.68 23.49
CA ALA A 635 -7.53 -2.90 22.88
C ALA A 635 -9.06 -2.92 22.86
N ILE A 636 -9.64 -3.46 21.82
CA ILE A 636 -11.06 -3.81 21.70
C ILE A 636 -11.17 -5.33 21.80
N GLY A 637 -12.05 -5.83 22.68
CA GLY A 637 -12.24 -7.25 22.89
C GLY A 637 -11.06 -7.93 23.59
N GLU A 638 -10.98 -9.24 23.43
CA GLU A 638 -9.99 -10.11 24.06
C GLU A 638 -9.02 -10.73 23.04
N ASP A 639 -7.85 -11.19 23.50
CA ASP A 639 -6.87 -11.91 22.67
C ASP A 639 -7.28 -13.39 22.47
N ARG A 640 -8.46 -13.60 21.87
CA ARG A 640 -8.97 -14.94 21.53
C ARG A 640 -9.78 -14.94 20.24
N ASP A 641 -9.91 -16.10 19.63
CA ASP A 641 -10.79 -16.33 18.48
C ASP A 641 -12.19 -16.77 18.96
N TYR A 642 -13.21 -16.48 18.18
CA TYR A 642 -14.60 -16.82 18.46
C TYR A 642 -15.14 -17.74 17.36
N ASP A 643 -15.83 -18.80 17.76
CA ASP A 643 -16.51 -19.69 16.81
C ASP A 643 -17.78 -19.06 16.24
N ASN A 644 -18.40 -18.14 16.99
CA ASN A 644 -19.62 -17.43 16.58
C ASN A 644 -19.33 -15.95 16.32
N PRO A 645 -19.44 -15.47 15.06
CA PRO A 645 -19.20 -14.07 14.68
C PRO A 645 -20.11 -13.06 15.40
N ASP A 646 -21.37 -13.41 15.71
CA ASP A 646 -22.30 -12.49 16.35
C ASP A 646 -21.96 -12.29 17.83
N LEU A 647 -21.49 -13.34 18.51
CA LEU A 647 -20.97 -13.23 19.88
C LEU A 647 -19.70 -12.38 19.92
N GLN A 648 -18.81 -12.54 18.94
CA GLN A 648 -17.62 -11.68 18.79
C GLN A 648 -18.02 -10.22 18.59
N ASP A 649 -18.96 -9.95 17.67
CA ASP A 649 -19.41 -8.58 17.39
C ASP A 649 -20.05 -7.94 18.64
N GLN A 650 -20.82 -8.69 19.43
CA GLN A 650 -21.40 -8.20 20.66
C GLN A 650 -20.33 -7.88 21.71
N ALA A 651 -19.41 -8.82 21.96
CA ALA A 651 -18.35 -8.64 22.95
C ALA A 651 -17.41 -7.48 22.58
N ASP A 652 -17.04 -7.37 21.30
CA ASP A 652 -16.19 -6.29 20.82
C ASP A 652 -16.89 -4.93 20.89
N ALA A 653 -18.20 -4.85 20.59
CA ALA A 653 -18.98 -3.61 20.70
C ALA A 653 -19.07 -3.14 22.16
N GLU A 654 -19.37 -4.02 23.10
CA GLU A 654 -19.40 -3.69 24.53
C GLU A 654 -18.04 -3.19 25.03
N SER A 655 -16.95 -3.90 24.66
CA SER A 655 -15.57 -3.49 24.99
C SER A 655 -15.20 -2.13 24.39
N LEU A 656 -15.66 -1.85 23.17
CA LEU A 656 -15.46 -0.58 22.49
C LEU A 656 -16.12 0.57 23.24
N TYR A 657 -17.40 0.42 23.62
CA TYR A 657 -18.13 1.44 24.36
C TYR A 657 -17.58 1.64 25.78
N ASP A 658 -17.25 0.55 26.50
CA ASP A 658 -16.64 0.65 27.83
C ASP A 658 -15.34 1.46 27.76
N SER A 659 -14.48 1.17 26.78
CA SER A 659 -13.23 1.91 26.60
C SER A 659 -13.47 3.39 26.28
N LEU A 660 -14.44 3.70 25.43
CA LEU A 660 -14.76 5.08 25.06
C LEU A 660 -15.27 5.87 26.29
N GLU A 661 -16.22 5.30 27.02
CA GLU A 661 -16.90 6.00 28.12
C GLU A 661 -16.04 6.15 29.36
N ASN A 662 -15.30 5.10 29.70
CA ASN A 662 -14.62 5.00 31.00
C ASN A 662 -13.11 5.27 30.94
N GLN A 663 -12.51 5.27 29.72
CA GLN A 663 -11.08 5.46 29.57
C GLN A 663 -10.75 6.61 28.60
N ILE A 664 -11.16 6.53 27.31
CA ILE A 664 -10.69 7.43 26.24
C ILE A 664 -11.22 8.85 26.44
N ILE A 665 -12.54 9.01 26.56
CA ILE A 665 -13.18 10.33 26.71
C ILE A 665 -12.78 10.98 28.04
N PRO A 666 -12.82 10.28 29.19
CA PRO A 666 -12.35 10.85 30.45
C PRO A 666 -10.89 11.31 30.38
N LEU A 667 -9.98 10.48 29.85
CA LEU A 667 -8.56 10.80 29.76
C LEU A 667 -8.28 12.05 28.90
N TYR A 668 -9.00 12.22 27.79
CA TYR A 668 -8.82 13.38 26.91
C TYR A 668 -9.31 14.70 27.54
N TYR A 669 -10.40 14.63 28.34
CA TYR A 669 -11.05 15.78 28.99
C TYR A 669 -10.74 15.92 30.47
N GLN A 670 -9.84 15.10 31.03
CA GLN A 670 -9.42 15.16 32.41
C GLN A 670 -8.99 16.59 32.82
N GLU A 671 -9.06 16.91 34.10
CA GLU A 671 -8.57 18.17 34.61
C GLU A 671 -7.14 18.41 34.17
N ARG A 672 -6.98 19.51 33.49
CA ARG A 672 -5.68 19.89 32.95
C ARG A 672 -4.74 20.22 34.11
N SER A 673 -3.48 19.85 33.99
CA SER A 673 -2.42 20.29 34.88
C SER A 673 -2.42 21.80 35.02
N SER A 674 -1.71 22.36 36.01
CA SER A 674 -1.63 23.81 36.28
C SER A 674 -1.28 24.66 35.03
N ASP A 675 -0.67 24.05 34.02
CA ASP A 675 -0.32 24.63 32.71
C ASP A 675 -1.41 24.43 31.63
N GLY A 676 -2.52 23.78 31.96
CA GLY A 676 -3.66 23.59 31.04
C GLY A 676 -3.48 22.45 30.03
N LEU A 677 -2.53 21.54 30.23
CA LEU A 677 -2.24 20.42 29.33
C LEU A 677 -2.88 19.10 29.79
N PRO A 678 -3.31 18.21 28.88
CA PRO A 678 -3.78 16.86 29.23
C PRO A 678 -2.57 15.92 29.40
N GLY A 679 -1.88 15.98 30.53
CA GLY A 679 -0.58 15.32 30.74
C GLY A 679 -0.61 13.81 30.53
N GLU A 680 -1.62 13.10 31.08
CA GLU A 680 -1.74 11.65 30.93
C GLU A 680 -2.01 11.24 29.48
N TRP A 681 -2.82 12.04 28.76
CA TRP A 681 -3.03 11.83 27.31
C TRP A 681 -1.73 11.97 26.54
N ILE A 682 -0.97 13.04 26.80
CA ILE A 682 0.33 13.29 26.16
C ILE A 682 1.32 12.17 26.52
N GLY A 683 1.30 11.70 27.75
CA GLY A 683 2.10 10.54 28.19
C GLY A 683 1.80 9.30 27.34
N ARG A 684 0.51 8.99 27.09
CA ARG A 684 0.10 7.86 26.24
C ARG A 684 0.48 8.07 24.77
N MET A 685 0.42 9.32 24.28
CA MET A 685 0.92 9.66 22.92
C MET A 685 2.42 9.36 22.81
N LYS A 686 3.23 9.81 23.75
CA LYS A 686 4.68 9.56 23.78
C LYS A 686 4.99 8.06 23.86
N GLU A 687 4.24 7.32 24.67
CA GLU A 687 4.36 5.86 24.78
C GLU A 687 4.06 5.17 23.45
N SER A 688 2.98 5.59 22.77
CA SER A 688 2.61 5.10 21.45
C SER A 688 3.75 5.37 20.43
N MET A 689 4.24 6.61 20.36
CA MET A 689 5.31 7.00 19.44
C MET A 689 6.60 6.21 19.70
N ARG A 690 7.02 6.11 20.96
CA ARG A 690 8.26 5.47 21.39
C ARG A 690 8.30 3.96 21.14
N THR A 691 7.17 3.27 21.30
CA THR A 691 7.10 1.81 21.21
C THR A 691 6.72 1.31 19.82
N ILE A 692 5.97 2.10 19.05
CA ILE A 692 5.45 1.71 17.74
C ILE A 692 6.40 2.14 16.61
N SER A 693 6.87 3.39 16.63
CA SER A 693 7.65 3.93 15.50
C SER A 693 8.92 3.14 15.17
N PRO A 694 9.75 2.69 16.14
CA PRO A 694 10.95 1.91 15.83
C PRO A 694 10.68 0.51 15.30
N ARG A 695 9.55 -0.09 15.68
CA ARG A 695 9.22 -1.48 15.34
C ARG A 695 8.43 -1.64 14.05
N TYR A 696 7.60 -0.65 13.70
CA TYR A 696 6.63 -0.75 12.62
C TYR A 696 6.88 0.29 11.51
N ASN A 697 8.16 0.60 11.24
CA ASN A 697 8.59 1.37 10.08
C ASN A 697 9.08 0.45 8.95
N MET A 698 9.08 0.98 7.73
CA MET A 698 9.50 0.25 6.55
C MET A 698 11.01 -0.02 6.56
N HIS A 699 11.80 0.83 7.20
CA HIS A 699 13.25 0.69 7.34
C HIS A 699 13.64 -0.63 8.04
N ARG A 700 13.01 -0.91 9.19
CA ARG A 700 13.16 -2.20 9.87
C ARG A 700 12.63 -3.35 9.00
N MET A 701 11.42 -3.18 8.42
CA MET A 701 10.78 -4.23 7.63
C MET A 701 11.66 -4.65 6.44
N VAL A 702 12.16 -3.69 5.65
CA VAL A 702 12.97 -4.00 4.45
C VAL A 702 14.33 -4.59 4.86
N LYS A 703 14.94 -4.14 5.97
CA LYS A 703 16.12 -4.80 6.52
C LYS A 703 15.85 -6.27 6.90
N ASP A 704 14.71 -6.54 7.56
CA ASP A 704 14.30 -7.91 7.88
C ASP A 704 14.12 -8.75 6.59
N TYR A 705 13.55 -8.19 5.51
CA TYR A 705 13.47 -8.87 4.21
C TYR A 705 14.86 -9.17 3.65
N VAL A 706 15.78 -8.21 3.71
CA VAL A 706 17.16 -8.43 3.24
C VAL A 706 17.82 -9.54 4.05
N GLU A 707 17.83 -9.44 5.36
CA GLU A 707 18.60 -10.34 6.22
C GLU A 707 17.99 -11.75 6.33
N ARG A 708 16.66 -11.84 6.34
CA ARG A 708 15.97 -13.12 6.62
C ARG A 708 15.50 -13.83 5.36
N LEU A 709 15.33 -13.15 4.23
CA LEU A 709 14.80 -13.72 3.00
C LEU A 709 15.74 -13.50 1.80
N TYR A 710 16.14 -12.26 1.49
CA TYR A 710 16.93 -11.98 0.28
C TYR A 710 18.35 -12.55 0.37
N LEU A 711 19.07 -12.34 1.45
CA LEU A 711 20.43 -12.87 1.61
C LEU A 711 20.45 -14.42 1.64
N PRO A 712 19.55 -15.10 2.35
CA PRO A 712 19.44 -16.56 2.22
C PRO A 712 19.19 -17.02 0.78
N ALA A 713 18.31 -16.34 0.03
CA ALA A 713 18.06 -16.67 -1.37
C ALA A 713 19.27 -16.38 -2.27
N LEU A 714 19.94 -15.23 -2.08
CA LEU A 714 21.18 -14.87 -2.82
C LEU A 714 22.31 -15.88 -2.59
N ASN A 715 22.40 -16.48 -1.41
CA ASN A 715 23.43 -17.45 -1.02
C ASN A 715 23.00 -18.91 -1.27
N SER A 716 21.76 -19.14 -1.70
CA SER A 716 21.22 -20.50 -1.86
C SER A 716 21.94 -21.26 -2.95
N LYS A 717 22.27 -22.52 -2.64
CA LYS A 717 22.67 -23.52 -3.65
C LYS A 717 21.46 -24.44 -3.85
N PRO A 718 21.00 -24.68 -5.07
CA PRO A 718 19.91 -25.59 -5.32
C PRO A 718 20.28 -27.00 -4.83
N ILE A 719 19.41 -27.57 -4.00
CA ILE A 719 19.50 -28.96 -3.56
C ILE A 719 18.67 -29.77 -4.56
N LEU A 720 19.30 -30.68 -5.27
CA LEU A 720 18.60 -31.55 -6.21
C LEU A 720 17.74 -32.55 -5.43
N HIS A 721 16.43 -32.30 -5.39
CA HIS A 721 15.40 -33.25 -4.99
C HIS A 721 14.56 -33.62 -6.20
N GLU A 722 14.06 -34.85 -6.27
CA GLU A 722 13.04 -35.20 -7.28
C GLU A 722 11.76 -34.37 -7.00
N PHE A 723 11.23 -33.76 -8.04
CA PHE A 723 9.91 -33.15 -7.98
C PHE A 723 8.89 -34.27 -7.70
N LYS A 724 8.22 -34.22 -6.54
CA LYS A 724 7.11 -35.08 -6.23
C LYS A 724 5.82 -34.32 -6.42
N PRO A 725 5.02 -34.66 -7.44
CA PRO A 725 3.66 -34.14 -7.55
C PRO A 725 2.88 -34.50 -6.29
N VAL A 726 1.86 -33.72 -5.96
CA VAL A 726 0.95 -34.05 -4.84
C VAL A 726 0.35 -35.40 -5.15
N SER A 727 0.53 -36.38 -4.25
CA SER A 727 -0.10 -37.66 -4.47
C SER A 727 -1.60 -37.50 -4.51
N PRO A 728 -2.32 -38.26 -5.38
CA PRO A 728 -3.78 -38.20 -5.44
C PRO A 728 -4.48 -38.49 -4.10
N GLU A 729 -3.76 -39.15 -3.16
CA GLU A 729 -4.25 -39.45 -1.80
C GLU A 729 -4.22 -38.20 -0.89
N LEU A 730 -3.40 -37.16 -1.18
CA LEU A 730 -3.33 -35.89 -0.46
C LEU A 730 -4.26 -34.83 -1.03
N LEU A 731 -4.87 -35.09 -2.16
CA LEU A 731 -5.91 -34.28 -2.76
C LEU A 731 -7.32 -34.61 -2.24
N ARG A 732 -7.47 -35.68 -1.40
CA ARG A 732 -8.73 -36.09 -0.79
C ARG A 732 -9.04 -35.42 0.54
#